data_00a5daac0991475ac565ec0f04558470
#
_entry.id   00a5daac0991475ac565ec0f04558470
#
_cell.length_a   1.000
_cell.length_b   1.000
_cell.length_c   1.000
_cell.angle_alpha   90.00
_cell.angle_beta   90.00
_cell.angle_gamma   90.00
#
_symmetry.space_group_name_H-M   'P 1'
#
loop_
_entity.id
_entity.type
_entity.pdbx_description
1 polymer ?
#
loop_
_entity_poly.entity_id
_entity_poly.type
_entity_poly.pdbx_seq_one_letter_code
_entity_poly.pdbx_strand_id
1 'polypeptide(L)'
;MSIVVYLADLRHNYMHVLASDAMPLNVGYMKAVMDRDLGGDCDVRIFAYPDRLLSAMRERAPDVLMLSNYTWNEQISRYFARLAKSMKPDTLVVMGGPNIHDEPERQKSFLAERPELDWYVLGEGDFLATEIVQHFADSGLSIAALGQRDLPSSVYRRGDEMIRHEILKRKRNLDDIPSPWLTGVMDQFFDGKLAPLWETNRGCPFTCTFCVQGTQYYNRVTYFDKERLREEIQYIGRTIKEKCPSMGVLRIADPNYGMYERDPELSGYLGAAQRDFGWPSYIDATTGKNRPERVIDSMERLGGALVLWQSVQSLDEDVLRNIRRENIKLDAYSSLNVHIRGRGMKSSSDLILALPGETLESHLTGLTKMIDAGVARVHNFQCLLLKGTELERTESRQKFSFETKFRMAQKSFGVYNGDAVFEPEEIVVSTDTMSLDDYMLARAHHFVCGVYVNQGRLDTLFEFCSSLDVKRSELFLRLYDAVSADRGEVGEYLASFLRETRGELFDTREQLEAFYREPENFEKLSQGEIGDNIVYKYSAIARLRAWNAFATIALDTARQLLIEHGAAESMPHFDTFWHDFERFMILRSVTGTTVEQLTSPVATTVHYDIASWLADACPSEIDKYRLPAVVKAEFRLSPAHAKELTQAVEVWGLSNAGLGMLLRRVSFNALERDIVLHSDQRQAETAQA
;
A
#
# COMPACT_ATOMS: atom_id res chain seq x y z
N MET A 1 -32.59 -7.20 -30.47
CA MET A 1 -31.37 -6.37 -30.22
C MET A 1 -30.66 -6.99 -29.03
N SER A 2 -29.36 -7.13 -29.11
CA SER A 2 -28.55 -7.63 -27.98
C SER A 2 -28.63 -6.66 -26.80
N ILE A 3 -28.78 -7.19 -25.58
CA ILE A 3 -28.80 -6.41 -24.33
C ILE A 3 -27.39 -5.88 -24.07
N VAL A 4 -27.28 -4.60 -23.78
CA VAL A 4 -25.99 -3.96 -23.48
C VAL A 4 -25.73 -3.97 -21.99
N VAL A 5 -24.68 -4.67 -21.57
CA VAL A 5 -24.28 -4.82 -20.18
C VAL A 5 -22.89 -4.25 -19.96
N TYR A 6 -22.80 -3.21 -19.14
CA TYR A 6 -21.50 -2.63 -18.74
C TYR A 6 -21.18 -3.02 -17.30
N LEU A 7 -20.01 -3.65 -17.13
CA LEU A 7 -19.47 -4.03 -15.83
C LEU A 7 -18.27 -3.13 -15.53
N ALA A 8 -18.29 -2.41 -14.43
CA ALA A 8 -17.25 -1.45 -14.15
C ALA A 8 -16.70 -1.59 -12.71
N ASP A 9 -15.39 -1.70 -12.63
CA ASP A 9 -14.61 -1.57 -11.40
C ASP A 9 -13.71 -0.35 -11.56
N LEU A 10 -14.29 0.84 -11.31
CA LEU A 10 -13.68 2.11 -11.65
C LEU A 10 -12.56 2.50 -10.71
N ARG A 11 -11.54 3.14 -11.28
CA ARG A 11 -10.41 3.74 -10.57
C ARG A 11 -10.32 5.22 -10.92
N HIS A 12 -10.17 6.06 -9.89
CA HIS A 12 -9.81 7.46 -10.15
C HIS A 12 -8.48 7.52 -10.88
N ASN A 13 -8.40 8.33 -11.93
CA ASN A 13 -7.24 8.46 -12.81
C ASN A 13 -6.88 9.92 -13.12
N TYR A 14 -7.13 10.81 -12.16
CA TYR A 14 -6.88 12.23 -12.34
C TYR A 14 -5.38 12.52 -12.43
N MET A 15 -4.98 13.41 -13.36
CA MET A 15 -3.58 13.83 -13.58
C MET A 15 -2.62 12.64 -13.80
N HIS A 16 -3.08 11.57 -14.45
CA HIS A 16 -2.31 10.33 -14.72
C HIS A 16 -1.92 9.52 -13.49
N VAL A 17 -2.45 9.84 -12.31
CA VAL A 17 -2.26 9.08 -11.09
C VAL A 17 -3.46 8.17 -10.89
N LEU A 18 -3.23 6.84 -10.84
CA LEU A 18 -4.27 5.88 -10.55
C LEU A 18 -4.42 5.70 -9.02
N ALA A 19 -5.66 5.70 -8.53
CA ALA A 19 -5.96 5.38 -7.14
C ALA A 19 -5.60 3.92 -6.81
N SER A 20 -5.80 3.03 -7.78
CA SER A 20 -5.37 1.63 -7.73
C SER A 20 -4.83 1.23 -9.10
N ASP A 21 -3.70 0.52 -9.14
CA ASP A 21 -3.07 0.01 -10.36
C ASP A 21 -3.33 -1.49 -10.59
N ALA A 22 -4.23 -2.14 -9.82
CA ALA A 22 -4.60 -3.53 -10.05
C ALA A 22 -5.59 -3.68 -11.23
N MET A 23 -5.45 -4.69 -12.06
CA MET A 23 -6.44 -5.03 -13.08
C MET A 23 -7.79 -5.43 -12.45
N PRO A 24 -8.94 -5.13 -13.11
CA PRO A 24 -10.29 -5.33 -12.54
C PRO A 24 -10.74 -6.80 -12.63
N LEU A 25 -10.11 -7.67 -11.85
CA LEU A 25 -10.31 -9.12 -11.90
C LEU A 25 -11.74 -9.54 -11.55
N ASN A 26 -12.38 -8.85 -10.60
CA ASN A 26 -13.76 -9.09 -10.16
C ASN A 26 -14.76 -9.02 -11.34
N VAL A 27 -14.76 -7.92 -12.11
CA VAL A 27 -15.64 -7.80 -13.29
C VAL A 27 -15.15 -8.68 -14.44
N GLY A 28 -13.87 -9.05 -14.47
CA GLY A 28 -13.33 -10.04 -15.39
C GLY A 28 -13.97 -11.42 -15.20
N TYR A 29 -14.09 -11.90 -13.96
CA TYR A 29 -14.81 -13.15 -13.64
C TYR A 29 -16.27 -13.07 -14.02
N MET A 30 -16.95 -11.98 -13.67
CA MET A 30 -18.38 -11.80 -14.03
C MET A 30 -18.59 -11.86 -15.55
N LYS A 31 -17.75 -11.17 -16.33
CA LYS A 31 -17.83 -11.23 -17.79
C LYS A 31 -17.56 -12.64 -18.32
N ALA A 32 -16.55 -13.33 -17.79
CA ALA A 32 -16.25 -14.70 -18.25
C ALA A 32 -17.42 -15.68 -18.01
N VAL A 33 -18.15 -15.52 -16.88
CA VAL A 33 -19.38 -16.29 -16.61
C VAL A 33 -20.49 -15.88 -17.57
N MET A 34 -20.74 -14.57 -17.76
CA MET A 34 -21.77 -14.06 -18.68
C MET A 34 -21.53 -14.49 -20.13
N ASP A 35 -20.29 -14.42 -20.62
CA ASP A 35 -19.92 -14.84 -21.97
C ASP A 35 -20.19 -16.33 -22.20
N ARG A 36 -19.97 -17.17 -21.17
CA ARG A 36 -20.29 -18.60 -21.23
C ARG A 36 -21.80 -18.87 -21.19
N ASP A 37 -22.53 -18.22 -20.29
CA ASP A 37 -23.91 -18.59 -19.94
C ASP A 37 -24.96 -17.85 -20.78
N LEU A 38 -24.66 -16.60 -21.21
CA LEU A 38 -25.60 -15.77 -22.01
C LEU A 38 -25.23 -15.72 -23.49
N GLY A 39 -23.99 -16.07 -23.86
CA GLY A 39 -23.55 -16.12 -25.25
C GLY A 39 -23.75 -14.81 -26.01
N GLY A 40 -24.20 -14.89 -27.26
CA GLY A 40 -24.37 -13.71 -28.15
C GLY A 40 -25.62 -12.86 -27.87
N ASP A 41 -26.45 -13.20 -26.89
CA ASP A 41 -27.66 -12.45 -26.56
C ASP A 41 -27.36 -11.14 -25.84
N CYS A 42 -26.16 -11.01 -25.27
CA CYS A 42 -25.67 -9.83 -24.56
C CYS A 42 -24.37 -9.27 -25.13
N ASP A 43 -24.27 -7.93 -25.26
CA ASP A 43 -23.01 -7.20 -25.49
C ASP A 43 -22.44 -6.80 -24.15
N VAL A 44 -21.56 -7.64 -23.58
CA VAL A 44 -20.96 -7.43 -22.24
C VAL A 44 -19.61 -6.77 -22.40
N ARG A 45 -19.44 -5.58 -21.81
CA ARG A 45 -18.16 -4.84 -21.79
C ARG A 45 -17.70 -4.57 -20.34
N ILE A 46 -16.38 -4.60 -20.12
CA ILE A 46 -15.78 -4.34 -18.80
C ILE A 46 -14.93 -3.07 -18.82
N PHE A 47 -14.95 -2.32 -17.70
CA PHE A 47 -14.29 -1.02 -17.59
C PHE A 47 -13.53 -0.89 -16.27
N ALA A 48 -12.32 -0.34 -16.33
CA ALA A 48 -11.53 0.13 -15.21
C ALA A 48 -11.35 1.65 -15.22
N TYR A 49 -11.36 2.23 -16.43
CA TYR A 49 -11.10 3.64 -16.65
C TYR A 49 -12.41 4.41 -16.85
N PRO A 50 -12.65 5.47 -16.04
CA PRO A 50 -13.87 6.29 -16.12
C PRO A 50 -14.11 6.89 -17.49
N ASP A 51 -13.04 7.36 -18.16
CA ASP A 51 -13.13 7.97 -19.49
C ASP A 51 -13.61 7.00 -20.55
N ARG A 52 -13.16 5.73 -20.48
CA ARG A 52 -13.61 4.67 -21.39
C ARG A 52 -15.08 4.32 -21.17
N LEU A 53 -15.51 4.25 -19.89
CA LEU A 53 -16.93 4.03 -19.57
C LEU A 53 -17.78 5.20 -20.06
N LEU A 54 -17.37 6.45 -19.80
CA LEU A 54 -18.08 7.64 -20.24
C LEU A 54 -18.25 7.66 -21.77
N SER A 55 -17.19 7.35 -22.50
CA SER A 55 -17.21 7.29 -23.97
C SER A 55 -18.17 6.21 -24.47
N ALA A 56 -18.13 5.02 -23.88
CA ALA A 56 -19.04 3.92 -24.24
C ALA A 56 -20.51 4.27 -23.94
N MET A 57 -20.78 4.91 -22.79
CA MET A 57 -22.15 5.34 -22.43
C MET A 57 -22.69 6.41 -23.37
N ARG A 58 -21.84 7.33 -23.86
CA ARG A 58 -22.24 8.34 -24.90
C ARG A 58 -22.50 7.72 -26.24
N GLU A 59 -21.75 6.67 -26.60
CA GLU A 59 -21.96 5.92 -27.83
C GLU A 59 -23.27 5.12 -27.77
N ARG A 60 -23.46 4.38 -26.68
CA ARG A 60 -24.67 3.59 -26.44
C ARG A 60 -24.91 3.47 -24.92
N ALA A 61 -25.99 4.08 -24.43
CA ALA A 61 -26.39 3.94 -23.05
C ALA A 61 -26.71 2.46 -22.74
N PRO A 62 -26.20 1.89 -21.63
CA PRO A 62 -26.41 0.48 -21.31
C PRO A 62 -27.83 0.18 -20.89
N ASP A 63 -28.26 -1.06 -21.12
CA ASP A 63 -29.49 -1.63 -20.53
C ASP A 63 -29.25 -1.99 -19.06
N VAL A 64 -28.04 -2.49 -18.77
CA VAL A 64 -27.59 -2.85 -17.41
C VAL A 64 -26.24 -2.25 -17.14
N LEU A 65 -26.09 -1.50 -16.04
CA LEU A 65 -24.82 -1.01 -15.52
C LEU A 65 -24.53 -1.64 -14.17
N MET A 66 -23.48 -2.44 -14.06
CA MET A 66 -23.02 -3.05 -12.81
C MET A 66 -21.74 -2.41 -12.35
N LEU A 67 -21.66 -1.99 -11.09
CA LEU A 67 -20.60 -1.20 -10.51
C LEU A 67 -20.04 -1.87 -9.25
N SER A 68 -18.73 -1.94 -9.14
CA SER A 68 -18.10 -2.36 -7.88
C SER A 68 -18.25 -1.28 -6.80
N ASN A 69 -18.28 -1.72 -5.54
CA ASN A 69 -18.38 -0.85 -4.38
C ASN A 69 -17.32 -1.21 -3.34
N TYR A 70 -16.24 -0.44 -3.38
CA TYR A 70 -15.17 -0.41 -2.38
C TYR A 70 -15.08 0.97 -1.76
N THR A 71 -14.36 1.12 -0.66
CA THR A 71 -14.15 2.42 0.01
C THR A 71 -13.54 3.47 -0.94
N TRP A 72 -12.66 3.04 -1.83
CA TRP A 72 -11.94 3.93 -2.77
C TRP A 72 -12.68 4.25 -4.07
N ASN A 73 -13.89 3.74 -4.29
CA ASN A 73 -14.66 3.97 -5.53
C ASN A 73 -16.17 4.04 -5.34
N GLU A 74 -16.68 4.23 -4.14
CA GLU A 74 -18.12 4.34 -3.88
C GLU A 74 -18.71 5.55 -4.61
N GLN A 75 -18.08 6.72 -4.49
CA GLN A 75 -18.64 7.97 -5.01
C GLN A 75 -18.52 8.05 -6.54
N ILE A 76 -17.42 7.59 -7.11
CA ILE A 76 -17.29 7.53 -8.58
C ILE A 76 -18.30 6.54 -9.17
N SER A 77 -18.53 5.39 -8.54
CA SER A 77 -19.55 4.42 -8.96
C SER A 77 -20.95 5.04 -8.89
N ARG A 78 -21.28 5.75 -7.81
CA ARG A 78 -22.54 6.49 -7.67
C ARG A 78 -22.69 7.60 -8.70
N TYR A 79 -21.59 8.30 -9.04
CA TYR A 79 -21.59 9.32 -10.08
C TYR A 79 -22.01 8.72 -11.42
N PHE A 80 -21.39 7.62 -11.84
CA PHE A 80 -21.74 6.95 -13.09
C PHE A 80 -23.13 6.30 -13.07
N ALA A 81 -23.59 5.84 -11.91
CA ALA A 81 -24.98 5.37 -11.74
C ALA A 81 -26.00 6.48 -12.02
N ARG A 82 -25.80 7.69 -11.42
CA ARG A 82 -26.65 8.87 -11.69
C ARG A 82 -26.60 9.30 -13.16
N LEU A 83 -25.39 9.28 -13.73
CA LEU A 83 -25.21 9.62 -15.14
C LEU A 83 -25.95 8.63 -16.07
N ALA A 84 -25.89 7.33 -15.80
CA ALA A 84 -26.61 6.31 -16.56
C ALA A 84 -28.12 6.54 -16.50
N LYS A 85 -28.67 6.78 -15.30
CA LYS A 85 -30.09 7.09 -15.11
C LYS A 85 -30.51 8.39 -15.82
N SER A 86 -29.63 9.40 -15.89
CA SER A 86 -29.92 10.63 -16.62
C SER A 86 -29.95 10.44 -18.15
N MET A 87 -29.12 9.55 -18.68
CA MET A 87 -29.06 9.23 -20.12
C MET A 87 -30.20 8.28 -20.53
N LYS A 88 -30.50 7.29 -19.70
CA LYS A 88 -31.52 6.27 -19.92
C LYS A 88 -32.14 5.86 -18.59
N PRO A 89 -33.29 6.44 -18.21
CA PRO A 89 -33.95 6.18 -16.91
C PRO A 89 -34.23 4.69 -16.63
N ASP A 90 -34.48 3.90 -17.68
CA ASP A 90 -34.76 2.47 -17.59
C ASP A 90 -33.50 1.60 -17.50
N THR A 91 -32.28 2.16 -17.46
CA THR A 91 -31.07 1.40 -17.20
C THR A 91 -31.18 0.73 -15.83
N LEU A 92 -31.05 -0.60 -15.77
CA LEU A 92 -30.91 -1.31 -14.51
C LEU A 92 -29.52 -1.02 -13.92
N VAL A 93 -29.48 -0.38 -12.75
CA VAL A 93 -28.23 -0.08 -12.04
C VAL A 93 -28.05 -1.02 -10.87
N VAL A 94 -27.00 -1.83 -10.94
CA VAL A 94 -26.64 -2.82 -9.93
C VAL A 94 -25.30 -2.44 -9.31
N MET A 95 -25.19 -2.53 -8.00
CA MET A 95 -23.92 -2.36 -7.30
C MET A 95 -23.60 -3.62 -6.50
N GLY A 96 -22.34 -3.90 -6.28
CA GLY A 96 -21.88 -5.04 -5.48
C GLY A 96 -20.49 -4.83 -4.94
N GLY A 97 -20.11 -5.58 -3.94
CA GLY A 97 -18.82 -5.48 -3.28
C GLY A 97 -18.92 -5.36 -1.76
N PRO A 98 -17.78 -5.32 -1.06
CA PRO A 98 -17.75 -5.42 0.40
C PRO A 98 -18.14 -4.13 1.16
N ASN A 99 -18.23 -2.97 0.49
CA ASN A 99 -18.45 -1.69 1.13
C ASN A 99 -19.94 -1.42 1.43
N ILE A 100 -20.57 -2.36 2.10
CA ILE A 100 -21.95 -2.25 2.59
C ILE A 100 -22.00 -2.77 4.02
N HIS A 101 -22.89 -2.19 4.85
CA HIS A 101 -23.10 -2.64 6.22
C HIS A 101 -23.49 -4.12 6.26
N ASP A 102 -23.13 -4.84 7.31
CA ASP A 102 -23.53 -6.24 7.48
C ASP A 102 -24.89 -6.40 8.18
N GLU A 103 -25.39 -5.34 8.81
CA GLU A 103 -26.68 -5.29 9.50
C GLU A 103 -27.82 -5.17 8.47
N PRO A 104 -28.81 -6.09 8.45
CA PRO A 104 -29.85 -6.12 7.41
C PRO A 104 -30.62 -4.82 7.24
N GLU A 105 -30.99 -4.14 8.32
CA GLU A 105 -31.73 -2.88 8.23
C GLU A 105 -30.87 -1.73 7.68
N ARG A 106 -29.58 -1.71 8.01
CA ARG A 106 -28.65 -0.73 7.45
C ARG A 106 -28.36 -1.01 5.96
N GLN A 107 -28.45 -2.26 5.51
CA GLN A 107 -28.36 -2.61 4.07
C GLN A 107 -29.57 -2.04 3.31
N LYS A 108 -30.76 -2.14 3.89
CA LYS A 108 -31.97 -1.54 3.30
C LYS A 108 -31.86 -0.01 3.26
N SER A 109 -31.45 0.62 4.37
CA SER A 109 -31.24 2.07 4.44
C SER A 109 -30.18 2.54 3.43
N PHE A 110 -29.09 1.78 3.27
CA PHE A 110 -28.06 2.07 2.28
C PHE A 110 -28.63 2.22 0.86
N LEU A 111 -29.52 1.31 0.46
CA LEU A 111 -30.16 1.37 -0.85
C LEU A 111 -31.25 2.45 -0.91
N ALA A 112 -32.01 2.64 0.17
CA ALA A 112 -33.07 3.65 0.25
C ALA A 112 -32.52 5.07 0.05
N GLU A 113 -31.34 5.37 0.59
CA GLU A 113 -30.65 6.65 0.49
C GLU A 113 -30.00 6.90 -0.89
N ARG A 114 -30.01 5.91 -1.78
CA ARG A 114 -29.36 5.94 -3.10
C ARG A 114 -30.36 5.69 -4.23
N PRO A 115 -31.17 6.69 -4.60
CA PRO A 115 -32.22 6.55 -5.61
C PRO A 115 -31.69 6.14 -7.00
N GLU A 116 -30.41 6.38 -7.27
CA GLU A 116 -29.72 5.96 -8.48
C GLU A 116 -29.50 4.44 -8.58
N LEU A 117 -29.60 3.69 -7.46
CA LEU A 117 -29.39 2.25 -7.43
C LEU A 117 -30.72 1.50 -7.37
N ASP A 118 -30.85 0.48 -8.22
CA ASP A 118 -32.02 -0.42 -8.21
C ASP A 118 -31.75 -1.69 -7.41
N TRP A 119 -30.49 -2.18 -7.44
CA TRP A 119 -30.11 -3.48 -6.92
C TRP A 119 -28.74 -3.48 -6.27
N TYR A 120 -28.56 -4.23 -5.18
CA TYR A 120 -27.27 -4.49 -4.57
C TYR A 120 -27.04 -5.98 -4.38
N VAL A 121 -25.90 -6.50 -4.88
CA VAL A 121 -25.47 -7.89 -4.73
C VAL A 121 -24.66 -8.03 -3.46
N LEU A 122 -25.07 -8.95 -2.59
CA LEU A 122 -24.39 -9.28 -1.33
C LEU A 122 -23.50 -10.52 -1.51
N GLY A 123 -22.24 -10.43 -1.07
CA GLY A 123 -21.28 -11.54 -1.18
C GLY A 123 -20.70 -11.69 -2.58
N GLU A 124 -20.48 -12.95 -3.02
CA GLU A 124 -19.89 -13.25 -4.33
C GLU A 124 -20.89 -13.03 -5.45
N GLY A 125 -20.51 -12.20 -6.44
CA GLY A 125 -21.41 -11.79 -7.53
C GLY A 125 -21.20 -12.54 -8.85
N ASP A 126 -20.21 -13.44 -8.94
CA ASP A 126 -19.78 -14.06 -10.21
C ASP A 126 -20.95 -14.70 -11.02
N PHE A 127 -21.85 -15.40 -10.35
CA PHE A 127 -23.01 -16.04 -10.98
C PHE A 127 -24.28 -15.21 -10.84
N LEU A 128 -24.51 -14.61 -9.67
CA LEU A 128 -25.74 -13.84 -9.42
C LEU A 128 -25.90 -12.66 -10.39
N ALA A 129 -24.78 -12.03 -10.78
CA ALA A 129 -24.81 -10.99 -11.79
C ALA A 129 -25.38 -11.49 -13.14
N THR A 130 -25.02 -12.70 -13.55
CA THR A 130 -25.56 -13.35 -14.75
C THR A 130 -27.05 -13.66 -14.59
N GLU A 131 -27.46 -14.20 -13.43
CA GLU A 131 -28.87 -14.47 -13.12
C GLU A 131 -29.72 -13.20 -13.15
N ILE A 132 -29.22 -12.08 -12.62
CA ILE A 132 -29.91 -10.77 -12.67
C ILE A 132 -30.13 -10.33 -14.13
N VAL A 133 -29.12 -10.42 -14.99
CA VAL A 133 -29.22 -10.05 -16.42
C VAL A 133 -30.23 -10.93 -17.12
N GLN A 134 -30.19 -12.26 -16.90
CA GLN A 134 -31.14 -13.21 -17.48
C GLN A 134 -32.58 -12.89 -17.07
N HIS A 135 -32.80 -12.70 -15.77
CA HIS A 135 -34.16 -12.40 -15.26
C HIS A 135 -34.64 -11.02 -15.72
N PHE A 136 -33.75 -10.04 -15.90
CA PHE A 136 -34.11 -8.74 -16.45
C PHE A 136 -34.52 -8.85 -17.92
N ALA A 137 -33.80 -9.67 -18.71
CA ALA A 137 -34.19 -10.01 -20.07
C ALA A 137 -35.57 -10.67 -20.12
N ASP A 138 -35.77 -11.72 -19.31
CA ASP A 138 -37.08 -12.46 -19.22
C ASP A 138 -38.22 -11.56 -18.74
N SER A 139 -37.92 -10.48 -18.04
CA SER A 139 -38.90 -9.51 -17.54
C SER A 139 -39.19 -8.40 -18.57
N GLY A 140 -38.73 -8.54 -19.82
CA GLY A 140 -38.90 -7.54 -20.90
C GLY A 140 -38.17 -6.24 -20.64
N LEU A 141 -37.02 -6.27 -19.98
CA LEU A 141 -36.20 -5.14 -19.55
C LEU A 141 -36.97 -4.17 -18.61
N SER A 142 -37.87 -4.71 -17.80
CA SER A 142 -38.61 -3.94 -16.80
C SER A 142 -38.07 -4.12 -15.42
N ILE A 143 -37.53 -3.04 -14.82
CA ILE A 143 -37.02 -3.04 -13.43
C ILE A 143 -38.14 -3.40 -12.46
N ALA A 144 -39.36 -2.87 -12.70
CA ALA A 144 -40.51 -3.18 -11.85
C ALA A 144 -40.90 -4.68 -11.89
N ALA A 145 -40.84 -5.29 -13.08
CA ALA A 145 -41.14 -6.73 -13.23
C ALA A 145 -40.01 -7.59 -12.64
N LEU A 146 -38.75 -7.21 -12.80
CA LEU A 146 -37.60 -7.84 -12.14
C LEU A 146 -37.74 -7.80 -10.62
N GLY A 147 -38.17 -6.66 -10.06
CA GLY A 147 -38.37 -6.49 -8.62
C GLY A 147 -39.47 -7.41 -8.00
N GLN A 148 -40.29 -8.07 -8.81
CA GLN A 148 -41.26 -9.09 -8.32
C GLN A 148 -40.62 -10.48 -8.15
N ARG A 149 -39.37 -10.66 -8.60
CA ARG A 149 -38.66 -11.95 -8.44
C ARG A 149 -37.90 -11.97 -7.14
N ASP A 150 -37.83 -13.11 -6.50
CA ASP A 150 -37.07 -13.32 -5.27
C ASP A 150 -35.67 -13.85 -5.63
N LEU A 151 -34.68 -12.94 -5.64
CA LEU A 151 -33.31 -13.29 -5.93
C LEU A 151 -32.49 -13.28 -4.63
N PRO A 152 -31.89 -14.40 -4.22
CA PRO A 152 -31.10 -14.49 -3.00
C PRO A 152 -29.83 -13.63 -3.08
N SER A 153 -29.15 -13.46 -1.95
CA SER A 153 -27.89 -12.66 -1.86
C SER A 153 -28.04 -11.24 -2.41
N SER A 154 -29.20 -10.61 -2.23
CA SER A 154 -29.42 -9.27 -2.74
C SER A 154 -30.30 -8.39 -1.87
N VAL A 155 -30.16 -7.07 -2.08
CA VAL A 155 -31.06 -6.02 -1.61
C VAL A 155 -31.52 -5.23 -2.82
N TYR A 156 -32.82 -4.99 -2.96
CA TYR A 156 -33.38 -4.30 -4.12
C TYR A 156 -34.71 -3.59 -3.82
N ARG A 157 -35.15 -2.76 -4.75
CA ARG A 157 -36.43 -2.04 -4.67
C ARG A 157 -37.58 -2.88 -5.24
N ARG A 158 -38.67 -2.95 -4.49
CA ARG A 158 -39.96 -3.46 -4.96
C ARG A 158 -41.00 -2.35 -4.72
N GLY A 159 -41.22 -1.50 -5.71
CA GLY A 159 -41.95 -0.24 -5.51
C GLY A 159 -41.21 0.65 -4.49
N ASP A 160 -41.89 1.04 -3.43
CA ASP A 160 -41.34 1.85 -2.34
C ASP A 160 -40.67 0.99 -1.24
N GLU A 161 -40.81 -0.32 -1.32
CA GLU A 161 -40.26 -1.24 -0.30
C GLU A 161 -38.86 -1.71 -0.67
N MET A 162 -37.96 -1.81 0.36
CA MET A 162 -36.62 -2.40 0.22
C MET A 162 -36.70 -3.87 0.63
N ILE A 163 -36.51 -4.76 -0.34
CA ILE A 163 -36.47 -6.20 -0.13
C ILE A 163 -35.02 -6.63 0.10
N ARG A 164 -34.79 -7.46 1.09
CA ARG A 164 -33.48 -8.06 1.40
C ARG A 164 -33.64 -9.56 1.56
N HIS A 165 -32.87 -10.32 0.80
CA HIS A 165 -32.79 -11.77 0.93
C HIS A 165 -31.53 -12.21 1.68
N GLU A 166 -31.56 -13.42 2.24
CA GLU A 166 -30.40 -14.02 2.87
C GLU A 166 -29.28 -14.27 1.87
N ILE A 167 -28.04 -14.14 2.37
CA ILE A 167 -26.84 -14.38 1.57
C ILE A 167 -26.68 -15.91 1.42
N LEU A 168 -26.60 -16.37 0.19
CA LEU A 168 -26.31 -17.78 -0.11
C LEU A 168 -24.89 -18.14 0.36
N LYS A 169 -24.74 -19.41 0.73
CA LYS A 169 -23.40 -19.93 1.02
C LYS A 169 -22.52 -19.87 -0.22
N ARG A 170 -21.27 -19.51 -0.01
CA ARG A 170 -20.25 -19.46 -1.06
C ARG A 170 -20.14 -20.81 -1.79
N LYS A 171 -19.92 -20.75 -3.11
CA LYS A 171 -19.64 -21.93 -3.91
C LYS A 171 -18.34 -22.59 -3.46
N ARG A 172 -18.30 -23.91 -3.49
CA ARG A 172 -17.13 -24.69 -3.04
C ARG A 172 -16.12 -24.93 -4.16
N ASN A 173 -16.62 -25.05 -5.39
CA ASN A 173 -15.78 -25.24 -6.57
C ASN A 173 -15.60 -23.89 -7.27
N LEU A 174 -14.40 -23.32 -7.20
CA LEU A 174 -14.10 -22.07 -7.87
C LEU A 174 -13.84 -22.25 -9.36
N ASP A 175 -13.55 -23.47 -9.82
CA ASP A 175 -13.27 -23.77 -11.22
C ASP A 175 -14.54 -23.78 -12.09
N ASP A 176 -15.72 -23.70 -11.47
CA ASP A 176 -16.96 -23.39 -12.17
C ASP A 176 -16.96 -21.98 -12.78
N ILE A 177 -16.10 -21.08 -12.30
CA ILE A 177 -15.88 -19.73 -12.84
C ILE A 177 -14.82 -19.82 -13.93
N PRO A 178 -15.11 -19.51 -15.22
CA PRO A 178 -14.09 -19.53 -16.27
C PRO A 178 -12.95 -18.55 -15.96
N SER A 179 -11.72 -18.89 -16.37
CA SER A 179 -10.58 -17.99 -16.21
C SER A 179 -10.69 -16.77 -17.11
N PRO A 180 -10.74 -15.55 -16.56
CA PRO A 180 -10.77 -14.35 -17.39
C PRO A 180 -9.45 -14.08 -18.11
N TRP A 181 -8.36 -14.72 -17.66
CA TRP A 181 -7.05 -14.71 -18.33
C TRP A 181 -7.07 -15.59 -19.56
N LEU A 182 -7.40 -16.89 -19.40
CA LEU A 182 -7.34 -17.89 -20.49
C LEU A 182 -8.43 -17.67 -21.54
N THR A 183 -9.52 -16.99 -21.19
CA THR A 183 -10.57 -16.59 -22.15
C THR A 183 -10.25 -15.28 -22.88
N GLY A 184 -9.16 -14.59 -22.55
CA GLY A 184 -8.78 -13.32 -23.16
C GLY A 184 -9.58 -12.11 -22.70
N VAL A 185 -10.50 -12.26 -21.75
CA VAL A 185 -11.35 -11.16 -21.21
C VAL A 185 -10.50 -10.01 -20.69
N MET A 186 -9.33 -10.32 -20.06
CA MET A 186 -8.45 -9.32 -19.48
C MET A 186 -7.47 -8.65 -20.47
N ASP A 187 -7.44 -9.07 -21.72
CA ASP A 187 -6.43 -8.64 -22.71
C ASP A 187 -6.35 -7.14 -22.94
N GLN A 188 -7.49 -6.47 -22.84
CA GLN A 188 -7.57 -5.02 -23.02
C GLN A 188 -6.85 -4.20 -21.94
N PHE A 189 -6.48 -4.81 -20.80
CA PHE A 189 -5.80 -4.16 -19.69
C PHE A 189 -4.29 -4.35 -19.68
N PHE A 190 -3.72 -5.13 -20.61
CA PHE A 190 -2.28 -5.19 -20.81
C PHE A 190 -1.78 -3.94 -21.58
N ASP A 191 -2.06 -2.77 -21.00
CA ASP A 191 -1.71 -1.45 -21.53
C ASP A 191 -0.51 -0.80 -20.82
N GLY A 192 0.13 -1.52 -19.91
CA GLY A 192 1.28 -1.06 -19.15
C GLY A 192 0.96 -0.14 -17.97
N LYS A 193 -0.33 0.13 -17.70
CA LYS A 193 -0.78 0.99 -16.60
C LYS A 193 -1.25 0.19 -15.38
N LEU A 194 -1.94 -0.93 -15.61
CA LEU A 194 -2.46 -1.79 -14.56
C LEU A 194 -1.60 -3.04 -14.42
N ALA A 195 -1.31 -3.43 -13.18
CA ALA A 195 -0.65 -4.66 -12.84
C ALA A 195 -1.65 -5.82 -12.83
N PRO A 196 -1.31 -7.01 -13.33
CA PRO A 196 -2.14 -8.19 -13.17
C PRO A 196 -2.45 -8.47 -11.70
N LEU A 197 -3.71 -8.80 -11.42
CA LEU A 197 -4.17 -9.24 -10.10
C LEU A 197 -4.51 -10.74 -10.19
N TRP A 198 -3.73 -11.57 -9.53
CA TRP A 198 -3.90 -13.01 -9.55
C TRP A 198 -4.52 -13.50 -8.24
N GLU A 199 -5.55 -14.32 -8.34
CA GLU A 199 -6.27 -14.89 -7.21
C GLU A 199 -6.10 -16.41 -7.22
N THR A 200 -5.54 -17.00 -6.15
CA THR A 200 -5.35 -18.46 -6.08
C THR A 200 -6.37 -19.14 -5.17
N ASN A 201 -6.93 -18.36 -4.25
CA ASN A 201 -7.93 -18.83 -3.30
C ASN A 201 -8.84 -17.69 -2.84
N ARG A 202 -10.00 -18.03 -2.30
CA ARG A 202 -10.95 -17.10 -1.68
C ARG A 202 -11.21 -17.48 -0.25
N GLY A 203 -11.22 -16.47 0.63
CA GLY A 203 -11.53 -16.60 2.05
C GLY A 203 -10.31 -16.51 2.95
N CYS A 204 -10.58 -16.35 4.24
CA CYS A 204 -9.56 -16.19 5.28
C CYS A 204 -9.99 -16.97 6.53
N PRO A 205 -9.14 -17.82 7.11
CA PRO A 205 -9.53 -18.61 8.28
C PRO A 205 -9.57 -17.79 9.58
N PHE A 206 -9.19 -16.52 9.54
CA PHE A 206 -9.15 -15.64 10.69
C PHE A 206 -10.42 -14.79 10.81
N THR A 207 -10.72 -14.36 12.03
CA THR A 207 -11.98 -13.66 12.38
C THR A 207 -11.75 -12.24 12.88
N CYS A 208 -10.73 -11.54 12.32
CA CYS A 208 -10.38 -10.19 12.73
C CYS A 208 -11.56 -9.22 12.54
N THR A 209 -11.94 -8.50 13.62
CA THR A 209 -13.15 -7.66 13.66
C THR A 209 -13.09 -6.43 12.76
N PHE A 210 -11.89 -5.95 12.43
CA PHE A 210 -11.64 -4.80 11.54
C PHE A 210 -11.62 -5.17 10.05
N CYS A 211 -11.71 -6.44 9.72
CA CYS A 211 -11.54 -6.94 8.35
C CYS A 211 -12.85 -7.55 7.82
N VAL A 212 -13.24 -7.19 6.61
CA VAL A 212 -14.44 -7.77 5.96
C VAL A 212 -14.30 -9.29 5.79
N GLN A 213 -13.09 -9.79 5.49
CA GLN A 213 -12.83 -11.22 5.39
C GLN A 213 -12.84 -11.95 6.75
N GLY A 214 -12.86 -11.22 7.87
CA GLY A 214 -13.07 -11.78 9.21
C GLY A 214 -14.50 -12.20 9.52
N THR A 215 -15.45 -11.89 8.64
CA THR A 215 -16.85 -12.26 8.83
C THR A 215 -17.08 -13.76 8.55
N GLN A 216 -18.13 -14.32 9.13
CA GLN A 216 -18.46 -15.75 8.99
C GLN A 216 -18.62 -16.18 7.52
N TYR A 217 -19.03 -15.28 6.66
CA TYR A 217 -19.19 -15.55 5.23
C TYR A 217 -17.87 -15.95 4.55
N TYR A 218 -16.75 -15.34 4.94
CA TYR A 218 -15.43 -15.56 4.33
C TYR A 218 -14.51 -16.51 5.11
N ASN A 219 -14.92 -17.03 6.27
CA ASN A 219 -14.04 -17.79 7.15
C ASN A 219 -13.61 -19.19 6.64
N ARG A 220 -14.12 -19.60 5.48
CA ARG A 220 -13.72 -20.84 4.81
C ARG A 220 -12.93 -20.54 3.55
N VAL A 221 -11.72 -21.12 3.47
CA VAL A 221 -10.87 -21.01 2.28
C VAL A 221 -11.28 -22.03 1.22
N THR A 222 -11.42 -21.56 -0.01
CA THR A 222 -11.65 -22.37 -1.23
C THR A 222 -10.59 -22.04 -2.25
N TYR A 223 -10.21 -23.00 -3.10
CA TYR A 223 -9.06 -22.91 -3.98
C TYR A 223 -9.44 -23.10 -5.44
N PHE A 224 -8.76 -22.37 -6.33
CA PHE A 224 -8.72 -22.69 -7.74
C PHE A 224 -7.82 -23.91 -8.00
N ASP A 225 -8.03 -24.64 -9.10
CA ASP A 225 -7.19 -25.75 -9.52
C ASP A 225 -5.76 -25.29 -9.84
N LYS A 226 -4.76 -26.08 -9.46
CA LYS A 226 -3.35 -25.72 -9.63
C LYS A 226 -2.90 -25.68 -11.08
N GLU A 227 -3.43 -26.57 -11.90
CA GLU A 227 -3.09 -26.61 -13.33
C GLU A 227 -3.61 -25.38 -14.06
N ARG A 228 -4.88 -25.00 -13.76
CA ARG A 228 -5.44 -23.72 -14.21
C ARG A 228 -4.55 -22.54 -13.83
N LEU A 229 -4.13 -22.47 -12.57
CA LEU A 229 -3.27 -21.38 -12.06
C LEU A 229 -1.91 -21.36 -12.76
N ARG A 230 -1.34 -22.52 -13.09
CA ARG A 230 -0.12 -22.62 -13.86
C ARG A 230 -0.29 -22.07 -15.27
N GLU A 231 -1.37 -22.43 -15.95
CA GLU A 231 -1.70 -21.93 -17.29
C GLU A 231 -1.94 -20.40 -17.28
N GLU A 232 -2.65 -19.88 -16.27
CA GLU A 232 -2.88 -18.45 -16.11
C GLU A 232 -1.55 -17.67 -16.00
N ILE A 233 -0.62 -18.09 -15.13
CA ILE A 233 0.66 -17.41 -14.97
C ILE A 233 1.51 -17.47 -16.24
N GLN A 234 1.49 -18.59 -16.97
CA GLN A 234 2.18 -18.73 -18.26
C GLN A 234 1.56 -17.79 -19.31
N TYR A 235 0.23 -17.67 -19.34
CA TYR A 235 -0.49 -16.74 -20.23
C TYR A 235 -0.13 -15.30 -19.91
N ILE A 236 -0.26 -14.89 -18.63
CA ILE A 236 0.04 -13.54 -18.18
C ILE A 236 1.49 -13.16 -18.48
N GLY A 237 2.45 -14.02 -18.11
CA GLY A 237 3.88 -13.76 -18.31
C GLY A 237 4.24 -13.57 -19.77
N ARG A 238 3.70 -14.40 -20.67
CA ARG A 238 3.87 -14.27 -22.12
C ARG A 238 3.28 -12.94 -22.63
N THR A 239 2.06 -12.63 -22.22
CA THR A 239 1.35 -11.41 -22.66
C THR A 239 2.05 -10.14 -22.16
N ILE A 240 2.57 -10.14 -20.92
CA ILE A 240 3.39 -9.03 -20.38
C ILE A 240 4.64 -8.84 -21.25
N LYS A 241 5.39 -9.93 -21.54
CA LYS A 241 6.61 -9.86 -22.35
C LYS A 241 6.34 -9.28 -23.74
N GLU A 242 5.20 -9.62 -24.34
CA GLU A 242 4.81 -9.19 -25.69
C GLU A 242 4.25 -7.77 -25.73
N LYS A 243 3.32 -7.41 -24.81
CA LYS A 243 2.55 -6.16 -24.90
C LYS A 243 3.07 -5.04 -23.99
N CYS A 244 3.63 -5.36 -22.81
CA CYS A 244 4.04 -4.35 -21.82
C CYS A 244 5.26 -4.80 -20.98
N PRO A 245 6.43 -5.00 -21.60
CA PRO A 245 7.62 -5.58 -20.94
C PRO A 245 8.17 -4.72 -19.78
N SER A 246 7.77 -3.47 -19.65
CA SER A 246 8.13 -2.62 -18.50
C SER A 246 7.28 -2.90 -17.25
N MET A 247 6.19 -3.67 -17.34
CA MET A 247 5.34 -4.04 -16.21
C MET A 247 6.00 -5.17 -15.42
N GLY A 248 6.72 -4.83 -14.36
CA GLY A 248 7.40 -5.81 -13.51
C GLY A 248 6.56 -6.37 -12.35
N VAL A 249 5.40 -5.80 -12.08
CA VAL A 249 4.58 -6.07 -10.90
C VAL A 249 3.55 -7.16 -11.15
N LEU A 250 3.43 -8.10 -10.20
CA LEU A 250 2.26 -8.96 -10.01
C LEU A 250 1.63 -8.65 -8.66
N ARG A 251 0.31 -8.51 -8.60
CA ARG A 251 -0.44 -8.46 -7.36
C ARG A 251 -1.13 -9.80 -7.10
N ILE A 252 -1.04 -10.30 -5.86
CA ILE A 252 -1.76 -11.51 -5.43
C ILE A 252 -2.89 -11.09 -4.50
N ALA A 253 -4.12 -11.48 -4.84
CA ALA A 253 -5.33 -11.11 -4.10
C ALA A 253 -5.50 -11.88 -2.79
N ASP A 254 -4.74 -12.96 -2.60
CA ASP A 254 -4.86 -13.86 -1.46
C ASP A 254 -4.48 -13.14 -0.15
N PRO A 255 -5.29 -13.28 0.92
CA PRO A 255 -5.02 -12.55 2.17
C PRO A 255 -3.88 -13.16 3.02
N ASN A 256 -3.38 -14.36 2.67
CA ASN A 256 -2.36 -15.09 3.43
C ASN A 256 -1.46 -15.94 2.52
N TYR A 257 -0.90 -15.34 1.46
CA TYR A 257 -0.05 -16.06 0.51
C TYR A 257 1.20 -16.66 1.18
N GLY A 258 1.61 -17.85 0.78
CA GLY A 258 2.74 -18.58 1.35
C GLY A 258 2.38 -19.43 2.59
N MET A 259 1.17 -19.30 3.15
CA MET A 259 0.77 -20.04 4.35
C MET A 259 0.25 -21.45 4.05
N TYR A 260 -0.40 -21.65 2.92
CA TYR A 260 -1.03 -22.91 2.58
C TYR A 260 -0.03 -23.90 1.99
N GLU A 261 -0.34 -25.19 2.14
CA GLU A 261 0.55 -26.29 1.71
C GLU A 261 0.89 -26.24 0.21
N ARG A 262 0.00 -25.71 -0.59
CA ARG A 262 0.14 -25.57 -2.03
C ARG A 262 0.98 -24.36 -2.49
N ASP A 263 1.14 -23.34 -1.64
CA ASP A 263 1.72 -22.04 -2.04
C ASP A 263 3.19 -22.13 -2.49
N PRO A 264 4.06 -22.98 -1.89
CA PRO A 264 5.41 -23.18 -2.43
C PRO A 264 5.43 -23.74 -3.85
N GLU A 265 4.45 -24.60 -4.23
CA GLU A 265 4.32 -25.10 -5.61
C GLU A 265 3.89 -23.97 -6.55
N LEU A 266 2.91 -23.14 -6.14
CA LEU A 266 2.47 -21.96 -6.90
C LEU A 266 3.61 -20.94 -7.08
N SER A 267 4.44 -20.74 -6.04
CA SER A 267 5.68 -19.95 -6.13
C SER A 267 6.66 -20.55 -7.13
N GLY A 268 6.70 -21.87 -7.27
CA GLY A 268 7.47 -22.55 -8.32
C GLY A 268 7.00 -22.20 -9.74
N TYR A 269 5.68 -22.06 -9.96
CA TYR A 269 5.11 -21.61 -11.25
C TYR A 269 5.50 -20.17 -11.57
N LEU A 270 5.46 -19.27 -10.57
CA LEU A 270 5.92 -17.89 -10.70
C LEU A 270 7.43 -17.82 -10.99
N GLY A 271 8.24 -18.64 -10.30
CA GLY A 271 9.69 -18.76 -10.56
C GLY A 271 10.00 -19.27 -11.97
N ALA A 272 9.17 -20.16 -12.52
CA ALA A 272 9.27 -20.57 -13.92
C ALA A 272 8.98 -19.40 -14.86
N ALA A 273 7.92 -18.63 -14.60
CA ALA A 273 7.58 -17.45 -15.39
C ALA A 273 8.69 -16.37 -15.34
N GLN A 274 9.36 -16.20 -14.20
CA GLN A 274 10.54 -15.32 -14.09
C GLN A 274 11.67 -15.76 -15.02
N ARG A 275 11.96 -17.07 -15.10
CA ARG A 275 12.99 -17.59 -15.99
C ARG A 275 12.62 -17.47 -17.47
N ASP A 276 11.35 -17.77 -17.81
CA ASP A 276 10.89 -17.86 -19.21
C ASP A 276 10.60 -16.47 -19.82
N PHE A 277 10.08 -15.55 -18.99
CA PHE A 277 9.57 -14.26 -19.46
C PHE A 277 10.28 -13.05 -18.82
N GLY A 278 11.10 -13.23 -17.78
CA GLY A 278 11.68 -12.13 -16.99
C GLY A 278 10.68 -11.44 -16.08
N TRP A 279 9.53 -12.06 -15.79
CA TRP A 279 8.42 -11.50 -15.03
C TRP A 279 7.81 -12.56 -14.08
N PRO A 280 7.31 -12.17 -12.89
CA PRO A 280 7.33 -10.84 -12.25
C PRO A 280 8.68 -10.54 -11.57
N SER A 281 9.11 -9.28 -11.58
CA SER A 281 10.27 -8.81 -10.82
C SER A 281 9.92 -8.33 -9.41
N TYR A 282 8.66 -8.01 -9.17
CA TYR A 282 8.11 -7.65 -7.87
C TYR A 282 6.72 -8.25 -7.67
N ILE A 283 6.50 -8.87 -6.52
CA ILE A 283 5.23 -9.48 -6.14
C ILE A 283 4.69 -8.75 -4.91
N ASP A 284 3.53 -8.12 -5.08
CA ASP A 284 2.78 -7.47 -4.01
C ASP A 284 1.74 -8.46 -3.47
N ALA A 285 1.98 -8.98 -2.28
CA ALA A 285 1.11 -9.94 -1.62
C ALA A 285 1.18 -9.79 -0.10
N THR A 286 0.06 -9.98 0.56
CA THR A 286 0.03 -10.15 2.02
C THR A 286 0.46 -11.58 2.35
N THR A 287 1.63 -11.74 3.00
CA THR A 287 2.11 -13.08 3.36
C THR A 287 1.40 -13.63 4.59
N GLY A 288 1.35 -14.95 4.66
CA GLY A 288 0.64 -15.64 5.72
C GLY A 288 1.19 -15.38 7.13
N LYS A 289 0.31 -15.37 8.11
CA LYS A 289 0.63 -15.09 9.52
C LYS A 289 1.19 -16.30 10.27
N ASN A 290 0.88 -17.50 9.79
CA ASN A 290 1.28 -18.77 10.37
C ASN A 290 2.14 -19.55 9.36
N ARG A 291 2.84 -20.58 9.84
CA ARG A 291 3.70 -21.41 9.01
C ARG A 291 4.83 -20.65 8.31
N PRO A 292 5.68 -19.95 9.07
CA PRO A 292 6.77 -19.14 8.51
C PRO A 292 7.70 -19.94 7.60
N GLU A 293 7.90 -21.22 7.86
CA GLU A 293 8.70 -22.12 7.03
C GLU A 293 8.21 -22.23 5.57
N ARG A 294 6.88 -22.20 5.37
CA ARG A 294 6.29 -22.24 4.02
C ARG A 294 6.39 -20.90 3.31
N VAL A 295 6.23 -19.81 4.10
CA VAL A 295 6.38 -18.44 3.57
C VAL A 295 7.84 -18.26 3.09
N ILE A 296 8.82 -18.71 3.88
CA ILE A 296 10.24 -18.65 3.50
C ILE A 296 10.50 -19.45 2.23
N ASP A 297 10.03 -20.71 2.15
CA ASP A 297 10.19 -21.55 0.95
C ASP A 297 9.60 -20.87 -0.29
N SER A 298 8.41 -20.24 -0.14
CA SER A 298 7.79 -19.46 -1.22
C SER A 298 8.65 -18.27 -1.65
N MET A 299 9.22 -17.52 -0.69
CA MET A 299 10.10 -16.37 -0.97
C MET A 299 11.41 -16.79 -1.65
N GLU A 300 12.05 -17.87 -1.19
CA GLU A 300 13.30 -18.38 -1.74
C GLU A 300 13.14 -18.80 -3.20
N ARG A 301 12.02 -19.44 -3.55
CA ARG A 301 11.68 -19.82 -4.94
C ARG A 301 11.52 -18.63 -5.88
N LEU A 302 11.26 -17.45 -5.33
CA LEU A 302 10.98 -16.21 -6.05
C LEU A 302 12.17 -15.24 -6.08
N GLY A 303 13.34 -15.66 -5.57
CA GLY A 303 14.60 -14.91 -5.69
C GLY A 303 14.51 -13.46 -5.14
N GLY A 304 13.70 -13.23 -4.08
CA GLY A 304 13.53 -11.92 -3.46
C GLY A 304 12.46 -11.01 -4.10
N ALA A 305 11.76 -11.48 -5.14
CA ALA A 305 10.66 -10.73 -5.74
C ALA A 305 9.45 -10.58 -4.79
N LEU A 306 9.25 -11.54 -3.87
CA LEU A 306 8.23 -11.48 -2.82
C LEU A 306 8.86 -10.95 -1.53
N VAL A 307 8.32 -9.87 -1.00
CA VAL A 307 8.72 -9.29 0.31
C VAL A 307 7.94 -9.98 1.43
N LEU A 308 8.61 -10.29 2.55
CA LEU A 308 7.91 -10.74 3.74
C LEU A 308 7.03 -9.62 4.28
N TRP A 309 5.72 -9.82 4.23
CA TRP A 309 4.74 -8.87 4.78
C TRP A 309 3.90 -9.55 5.87
N GLN A 310 4.38 -9.48 7.09
CA GLN A 310 3.71 -10.08 8.25
C GLN A 310 3.09 -9.00 9.13
N SER A 311 1.83 -8.67 8.87
CA SER A 311 1.09 -7.69 9.64
C SER A 311 0.77 -8.19 11.04
N VAL A 312 1.21 -7.49 12.09
CA VAL A 312 0.88 -7.81 13.48
C VAL A 312 -0.32 -7.00 13.99
N GLN A 313 -0.58 -5.83 13.43
CA GLN A 313 -1.64 -4.86 13.74
C GLN A 313 -1.50 -4.23 15.14
N SER A 314 -1.26 -5.00 16.18
CA SER A 314 -0.90 -4.64 17.54
C SER A 314 -0.07 -5.76 18.17
N LEU A 315 0.68 -5.45 19.22
CA LEU A 315 1.39 -6.42 20.07
C LEU A 315 0.85 -6.43 21.51
N ASP A 316 -0.20 -5.69 21.78
CA ASP A 316 -0.91 -5.69 23.07
C ASP A 316 -1.95 -6.82 23.10
N GLU A 317 -1.93 -7.62 24.18
CA GLU A 317 -2.80 -8.81 24.28
C GLU A 317 -4.29 -8.46 24.42
N ASP A 318 -4.62 -7.35 25.09
CA ASP A 318 -6.00 -6.91 25.27
C ASP A 318 -6.55 -6.35 23.95
N VAL A 319 -5.76 -5.58 23.22
CA VAL A 319 -6.09 -5.12 21.87
C VAL A 319 -6.30 -6.31 20.94
N LEU A 320 -5.37 -7.28 20.93
CA LEU A 320 -5.47 -8.48 20.08
C LEU A 320 -6.73 -9.29 20.40
N ARG A 321 -7.10 -9.40 21.69
CA ARG A 321 -8.34 -10.06 22.12
C ARG A 321 -9.58 -9.31 21.62
N ASN A 322 -9.59 -7.98 21.73
CA ASN A 322 -10.71 -7.14 21.27
C ASN A 322 -10.92 -7.23 19.75
N ILE A 323 -9.84 -7.33 18.98
CA ILE A 323 -9.92 -7.47 17.52
C ILE A 323 -9.94 -8.92 17.04
N ARG A 324 -10.01 -9.91 17.93
CA ARG A 324 -10.00 -11.36 17.66
C ARG A 324 -8.88 -11.81 16.75
N ARG A 325 -7.66 -11.39 17.11
CA ARG A 325 -6.48 -11.71 16.34
C ARG A 325 -5.43 -12.44 17.17
N GLU A 326 -4.83 -13.45 16.55
CA GLU A 326 -3.65 -14.12 17.08
C GLU A 326 -2.44 -13.78 16.19
N ASN A 327 -1.33 -13.41 16.81
CA ASN A 327 -0.08 -13.14 16.12
C ASN A 327 0.92 -14.30 16.31
N ILE A 328 1.90 -14.38 15.42
CA ILE A 328 3.12 -15.15 15.66
C ILE A 328 3.84 -14.61 16.90
N LYS A 329 4.45 -15.48 17.68
CA LYS A 329 5.24 -15.06 18.87
C LYS A 329 6.39 -14.16 18.42
N LEU A 330 6.66 -13.11 19.20
CA LEU A 330 7.65 -12.08 18.86
C LEU A 330 9.06 -12.68 18.65
N ASP A 331 9.47 -13.66 19.47
CA ASP A 331 10.77 -14.34 19.32
C ASP A 331 10.90 -15.08 17.98
N ALA A 332 9.84 -15.77 17.56
CA ALA A 332 9.80 -16.43 16.27
C ALA A 332 9.82 -15.41 15.12
N TYR A 333 9.14 -14.28 15.31
CA TYR A 333 9.15 -13.17 14.36
C TYR A 333 10.55 -12.52 14.24
N SER A 334 11.22 -12.27 15.35
CA SER A 334 12.59 -11.72 15.38
C SER A 334 13.59 -12.67 14.72
N SER A 335 13.52 -13.97 15.05
CA SER A 335 14.36 -14.99 14.41
C SER A 335 14.16 -15.05 12.89
N LEU A 336 12.92 -14.92 12.44
CA LEU A 336 12.58 -14.87 11.02
C LEU A 336 13.19 -13.63 10.33
N ASN A 337 13.11 -12.45 10.96
CA ASN A 337 13.70 -11.23 10.42
C ASN A 337 15.24 -11.31 10.32
N VAL A 338 15.92 -11.90 11.31
CA VAL A 338 17.36 -12.15 11.26
C VAL A 338 17.71 -13.05 10.07
N HIS A 339 16.97 -14.16 9.90
CA HIS A 339 17.17 -15.10 8.78
C HIS A 339 16.99 -14.42 7.41
N ILE A 340 15.98 -13.59 7.26
CA ILE A 340 15.65 -12.87 6.02
C ILE A 340 16.72 -11.82 5.70
N ARG A 341 17.13 -11.02 6.69
CA ARG A 341 18.21 -10.02 6.51
C ARG A 341 19.54 -10.68 6.12
N GLY A 342 19.92 -11.81 6.75
CA GLY A 342 21.12 -12.57 6.41
C GLY A 342 21.16 -13.04 4.95
N ARG A 343 20.03 -13.02 4.24
CA ARG A 343 19.90 -13.32 2.79
C ARG A 343 19.71 -12.09 1.92
N GLY A 344 19.86 -10.88 2.47
CA GLY A 344 19.64 -9.62 1.75
C GLY A 344 18.17 -9.32 1.41
N MET A 345 17.23 -10.08 1.96
CA MET A 345 15.80 -9.86 1.76
C MET A 345 15.24 -8.86 2.79
N LYS A 346 14.11 -8.20 2.45
CA LYS A 346 13.46 -7.20 3.29
C LYS A 346 12.17 -7.73 3.91
N SER A 347 11.82 -7.19 5.07
CA SER A 347 10.57 -7.48 5.77
C SER A 347 9.74 -6.20 5.97
N SER A 348 8.42 -6.36 6.00
CA SER A 348 7.48 -5.30 6.34
C SER A 348 6.47 -5.82 7.36
N SER A 349 5.99 -4.93 8.23
CA SER A 349 4.92 -5.21 9.17
C SER A 349 4.00 -4.01 9.30
N ASP A 350 2.77 -4.25 9.77
CA ASP A 350 1.76 -3.22 9.96
C ASP A 350 1.36 -3.11 11.42
N LEU A 351 1.21 -1.87 11.88
CA LEU A 351 0.49 -1.52 13.10
C LEU A 351 -0.73 -0.67 12.71
N ILE A 352 -1.81 -0.79 13.47
CA ILE A 352 -3.01 0.03 13.29
C ILE A 352 -3.22 0.85 14.56
N LEU A 353 -3.20 2.18 14.43
CA LEU A 353 -3.43 3.14 15.50
C LEU A 353 -4.92 3.25 15.83
N ALA A 354 -5.23 3.40 17.10
CA ALA A 354 -6.57 3.57 17.66
C ALA A 354 -7.48 2.34 17.50
N LEU A 355 -6.90 1.13 17.61
CA LEU A 355 -7.67 -0.10 17.76
C LEU A 355 -8.37 -0.16 19.14
N PRO A 356 -9.46 -0.96 19.28
CA PRO A 356 -10.18 -1.13 20.54
C PRO A 356 -9.31 -1.52 21.73
N GLY A 357 -9.27 -0.68 22.75
CA GLY A 357 -8.47 -0.90 23.97
C GLY A 357 -7.00 -0.51 23.85
N GLU A 358 -6.56 0.03 22.70
CA GLU A 358 -5.19 0.52 22.54
C GLU A 358 -4.99 1.84 23.31
N THR A 359 -3.84 1.98 23.96
CA THR A 359 -3.35 3.21 24.59
C THR A 359 -2.15 3.73 23.80
N LEU A 360 -1.76 4.99 24.01
CA LEU A 360 -0.52 5.53 23.44
C LEU A 360 0.69 4.67 23.85
N GLU A 361 0.77 4.28 25.12
CA GLU A 361 1.87 3.46 25.64
C GLU A 361 1.93 2.09 24.97
N SER A 362 0.79 1.39 24.83
CA SER A 362 0.74 0.07 24.17
C SER A 362 1.11 0.16 22.70
N HIS A 363 0.67 1.22 22.00
CA HIS A 363 1.02 1.46 20.59
C HIS A 363 2.52 1.69 20.42
N LEU A 364 3.12 2.58 21.21
CA LEU A 364 4.56 2.88 21.17
C LEU A 364 5.41 1.67 21.58
N THR A 365 4.95 0.88 22.56
CA THR A 365 5.57 -0.39 22.92
C THR A 365 5.57 -1.37 21.75
N GLY A 366 4.47 -1.46 21.01
CA GLY A 366 4.38 -2.24 19.77
C GLY A 366 5.38 -1.77 18.71
N LEU A 367 5.44 -0.47 18.46
CA LEU A 367 6.33 0.14 17.49
C LEU A 367 7.82 -0.12 17.83
N THR A 368 8.21 0.11 19.08
CA THR A 368 9.60 -0.10 19.54
C THR A 368 10.01 -1.57 19.49
N LYS A 369 9.12 -2.50 19.85
CA LYS A 369 9.37 -3.94 19.69
C LYS A 369 9.59 -4.35 18.24
N MET A 370 8.85 -3.76 17.27
CA MET A 370 9.08 -4.03 15.85
C MET A 370 10.43 -3.49 15.36
N ILE A 371 10.83 -2.32 15.83
CA ILE A 371 12.13 -1.71 15.53
C ILE A 371 13.27 -2.58 16.08
N ASP A 372 13.16 -3.07 17.33
CA ASP A 372 14.15 -3.98 17.94
C ASP A 372 14.20 -5.35 17.25
N ALA A 373 13.05 -5.86 16.79
CA ALA A 373 13.00 -7.06 15.97
C ALA A 373 13.65 -6.89 14.58
N GLY A 374 14.08 -5.67 14.24
CA GLY A 374 14.78 -5.34 13.00
C GLY A 374 13.89 -5.43 11.76
N VAL A 375 12.61 -5.12 11.89
CA VAL A 375 11.70 -4.99 10.75
C VAL A 375 12.16 -3.84 9.87
N ALA A 376 12.35 -4.08 8.58
CA ALA A 376 12.88 -3.08 7.67
C ALA A 376 11.89 -1.92 7.41
N ARG A 377 10.57 -2.22 7.47
CA ARG A 377 9.53 -1.19 7.33
C ARG A 377 8.36 -1.49 8.27
N VAL A 378 8.01 -0.53 9.12
CA VAL A 378 6.80 -0.58 9.96
C VAL A 378 5.78 0.41 9.41
N HIS A 379 4.74 -0.11 8.77
CA HIS A 379 3.63 0.70 8.28
C HIS A 379 2.66 0.99 9.44
N ASN A 380 2.46 2.27 9.72
CA ASN A 380 1.58 2.72 10.78
C ASN A 380 0.27 3.22 10.16
N PHE A 381 -0.72 2.33 10.08
CA PHE A 381 -2.05 2.65 9.57
C PHE A 381 -2.92 3.29 10.67
N GLN A 382 -3.95 4.02 10.27
CA GLN A 382 -5.03 4.45 11.15
C GLN A 382 -6.17 3.45 11.09
N CYS A 383 -6.91 3.30 12.19
CA CYS A 383 -8.07 2.42 12.23
C CYS A 383 -9.19 2.96 11.32
N LEU A 384 -9.40 2.31 10.17
CA LEU A 384 -10.50 2.59 9.26
C LEU A 384 -11.76 1.84 9.73
N LEU A 385 -12.90 2.51 9.76
CA LEU A 385 -14.19 1.86 9.96
C LEU A 385 -14.78 1.43 8.61
N LEU A 386 -14.31 0.27 8.14
CA LEU A 386 -14.74 -0.29 6.87
C LEU A 386 -16.16 -0.86 7.02
N LYS A 387 -17.07 -0.43 6.15
CA LYS A 387 -18.43 -1.01 6.11
C LYS A 387 -18.36 -2.53 5.89
N GLY A 388 -19.26 -3.24 6.51
CA GLY A 388 -19.31 -4.70 6.46
C GLY A 388 -18.39 -5.41 7.46
N THR A 389 -17.65 -4.66 8.29
CA THR A 389 -16.85 -5.21 9.40
C THR A 389 -17.61 -5.18 10.71
N GLU A 390 -17.26 -6.07 11.65
CA GLU A 390 -17.84 -6.04 13.00
C GLU A 390 -17.49 -4.75 13.74
N LEU A 391 -16.27 -4.21 13.49
CA LEU A 391 -15.81 -3.02 14.16
C LEU A 391 -16.64 -1.77 13.79
N GLU A 392 -17.22 -1.75 12.60
CA GLU A 392 -18.04 -0.63 12.09
C GLU A 392 -19.45 -0.61 12.66
N ARG A 393 -19.94 -1.73 13.24
CA ARG A 393 -21.27 -1.83 13.81
C ARG A 393 -21.53 -0.82 14.92
N THR A 394 -22.78 -0.40 15.07
CA THR A 394 -23.21 0.52 16.12
C THR A 394 -22.82 0.04 17.53
N GLU A 395 -22.92 -1.28 17.78
CA GLU A 395 -22.53 -1.88 19.05
C GLU A 395 -21.04 -1.70 19.36
N SER A 396 -20.16 -1.92 18.39
CA SER A 396 -18.72 -1.73 18.56
C SER A 396 -18.36 -0.27 18.77
N ARG A 397 -18.98 0.64 18.02
CA ARG A 397 -18.78 2.09 18.16
C ARG A 397 -19.14 2.58 19.57
N GLN A 398 -20.25 2.10 20.12
CA GLN A 398 -20.67 2.44 21.47
C GLN A 398 -19.77 1.80 22.54
N LYS A 399 -19.46 0.51 22.38
CA LYS A 399 -18.64 -0.25 23.33
C LYS A 399 -17.27 0.36 23.56
N PHE A 400 -16.62 0.83 22.50
CA PHE A 400 -15.27 1.38 22.55
C PHE A 400 -15.23 2.91 22.44
N SER A 401 -16.40 3.55 22.54
CA SER A 401 -16.55 5.02 22.50
C SER A 401 -15.82 5.66 21.33
N PHE A 402 -15.96 5.13 20.13
CA PHE A 402 -15.26 5.64 18.95
C PHE A 402 -15.67 7.07 18.61
N GLU A 403 -14.70 7.98 18.58
CA GLU A 403 -14.81 9.25 17.89
C GLU A 403 -14.14 9.12 16.52
N THR A 404 -14.88 9.53 15.49
CA THR A 404 -14.42 9.36 14.10
C THR A 404 -14.33 10.70 13.38
N LYS A 405 -13.45 10.73 12.38
CA LYS A 405 -13.34 11.85 11.42
C LYS A 405 -13.30 11.27 10.01
N PHE A 406 -13.58 12.14 9.05
CA PHE A 406 -13.46 11.83 7.63
C PHE A 406 -12.20 12.48 7.07
N ARG A 407 -11.51 11.75 6.22
CA ARG A 407 -10.41 12.28 5.42
C ARG A 407 -10.53 11.79 3.98
N MET A 408 -9.76 12.41 3.06
CA MET A 408 -9.67 11.96 1.69
C MET A 408 -8.98 10.60 1.60
N ALA A 409 -9.60 9.62 0.95
CA ALA A 409 -8.93 8.39 0.57
C ALA A 409 -7.82 8.71 -0.44
N GLN A 410 -6.62 8.20 -0.20
CA GLN A 410 -5.42 8.59 -0.95
C GLN A 410 -5.62 8.45 -2.45
N LYS A 411 -5.38 9.53 -3.22
CA LYS A 411 -5.49 9.57 -4.68
C LYS A 411 -6.87 9.24 -5.24
N SER A 412 -7.88 9.13 -4.41
CA SER A 412 -9.23 8.71 -4.80
C SER A 412 -10.14 9.93 -5.04
N PHE A 413 -9.79 10.71 -6.06
CA PHE A 413 -10.58 11.84 -6.54
C PHE A 413 -10.39 12.02 -8.05
N GLY A 414 -11.30 12.77 -8.67
CA GLY A 414 -11.18 13.11 -10.09
C GLY A 414 -12.25 14.06 -10.55
N VAL A 415 -12.16 14.48 -11.82
CA VAL A 415 -13.16 15.31 -12.51
C VAL A 415 -13.73 14.52 -13.68
N TYR A 416 -15.03 14.31 -13.67
CA TYR A 416 -15.75 13.54 -14.68
C TYR A 416 -16.88 14.39 -15.27
N ASN A 417 -16.84 14.60 -16.56
CA ASN A 417 -17.80 15.45 -17.28
C ASN A 417 -17.98 16.85 -16.66
N GLY A 418 -16.91 17.38 -16.03
CA GLY A 418 -16.91 18.68 -15.35
C GLY A 418 -17.21 18.65 -13.84
N ASP A 419 -17.63 17.51 -13.30
CA ASP A 419 -17.97 17.37 -11.89
C ASP A 419 -16.81 16.75 -11.11
N ALA A 420 -16.39 17.39 -10.00
CA ALA A 420 -15.41 16.83 -9.08
C ALA A 420 -16.05 15.78 -8.17
N VAL A 421 -15.39 14.62 -8.07
CA VAL A 421 -15.80 13.48 -7.26
C VAL A 421 -14.66 13.11 -6.30
N PHE A 422 -15.00 12.88 -5.04
CA PHE A 422 -14.08 12.59 -3.94
C PHE A 422 -14.51 11.35 -3.18
N GLU A 423 -13.56 10.53 -2.73
CA GLU A 423 -13.82 9.35 -1.88
C GLU A 423 -13.41 9.64 -0.44
N PRO A 424 -14.34 9.93 0.45
CA PRO A 424 -14.06 10.08 1.87
C PRO A 424 -13.95 8.72 2.55
N GLU A 425 -12.96 8.56 3.44
CA GLU A 425 -12.84 7.41 4.33
C GLU A 425 -13.02 7.84 5.79
N GLU A 426 -13.67 6.98 6.59
CA GLU A 426 -13.92 7.22 8.01
C GLU A 426 -12.85 6.54 8.85
N ILE A 427 -12.18 7.31 9.73
CA ILE A 427 -11.12 6.82 10.62
C ILE A 427 -11.46 7.09 12.08
N VAL A 428 -11.02 6.20 12.97
CA VAL A 428 -11.07 6.41 14.41
C VAL A 428 -9.92 7.31 14.82
N VAL A 429 -10.21 8.35 15.59
CA VAL A 429 -9.22 9.32 16.10
C VAL A 429 -9.19 9.39 17.62
N SER A 430 -10.19 8.83 18.30
CA SER A 430 -10.26 8.70 19.75
C SER A 430 -11.09 7.47 20.14
N THR A 431 -10.78 6.88 21.27
CA THR A 431 -11.49 5.75 21.87
C THR A 431 -11.65 5.97 23.38
N ASP A 432 -12.26 5.02 24.10
CA ASP A 432 -12.31 5.02 25.56
C ASP A 432 -10.92 4.93 26.24
N THR A 433 -9.87 4.53 25.51
CA THR A 433 -8.50 4.33 26.02
C THR A 433 -7.45 5.22 25.36
N MET A 434 -7.78 5.94 24.32
CA MET A 434 -6.87 6.80 23.55
C MET A 434 -7.57 8.11 23.21
N SER A 435 -7.04 9.25 23.68
CA SER A 435 -7.53 10.58 23.31
C SER A 435 -7.04 11.01 21.92
N LEU A 436 -7.67 12.07 21.36
CA LEU A 436 -7.18 12.71 20.13
C LEU A 436 -5.75 13.25 20.28
N ASP A 437 -5.37 13.75 21.47
CA ASP A 437 -4.02 14.24 21.70
C ASP A 437 -3.01 13.06 21.74
N ASP A 438 -3.36 11.91 22.32
CA ASP A 438 -2.57 10.68 22.24
C ASP A 438 -2.41 10.21 20.79
N TYR A 439 -3.51 10.26 20.02
CA TYR A 439 -3.47 9.97 18.58
C TYR A 439 -2.47 10.89 17.85
N MET A 440 -2.48 12.19 18.12
CA MET A 440 -1.54 13.14 17.52
C MET A 440 -0.10 12.88 17.94
N LEU A 441 0.15 12.49 19.21
CA LEU A 441 1.48 12.08 19.69
C LEU A 441 1.97 10.81 19.00
N ALA A 442 1.10 9.80 18.83
CA ALA A 442 1.43 8.60 18.05
C ALA A 442 1.79 8.97 16.61
N ARG A 443 1.04 9.90 15.98
CA ARG A 443 1.34 10.39 14.61
C ARG A 443 2.72 11.07 14.52
N ALA A 444 3.15 11.80 15.57
CA ALA A 444 4.50 12.36 15.63
C ALA A 444 5.59 11.25 15.61
N HIS A 445 5.38 10.16 16.36
CA HIS A 445 6.29 9.00 16.32
C HIS A 445 6.26 8.30 14.94
N HIS A 446 5.09 8.27 14.27
CA HIS A 446 4.98 7.73 12.90
C HIS A 446 5.78 8.56 11.89
N PHE A 447 5.84 9.89 12.06
CA PHE A 447 6.70 10.76 11.26
C PHE A 447 8.17 10.35 11.43
N VAL A 448 8.65 10.24 12.68
CA VAL A 448 10.03 9.86 12.99
C VAL A 448 10.36 8.45 12.46
N CYS A 449 9.43 7.49 12.63
CA CYS A 449 9.56 6.15 12.07
C CYS A 449 9.63 6.18 10.52
N GLY A 450 8.76 6.97 9.89
CA GLY A 450 8.74 7.12 8.43
C GLY A 450 10.04 7.66 7.86
N VAL A 451 10.64 8.64 8.52
CA VAL A 451 11.88 9.29 8.07
C VAL A 451 13.12 8.45 8.38
N TYR A 452 13.26 7.98 9.61
CA TYR A 452 14.52 7.41 10.11
C TYR A 452 14.59 5.88 10.04
N VAL A 453 13.45 5.17 10.12
CA VAL A 453 13.43 3.71 10.10
C VAL A 453 13.06 3.18 8.72
N ASN A 454 11.91 3.60 8.17
CA ASN A 454 11.31 2.97 6.99
C ASN A 454 12.07 3.20 5.68
N GLN A 455 12.99 4.17 5.63
CA GLN A 455 13.73 4.49 4.42
C GLN A 455 15.03 3.70 4.26
N GLY A 456 15.48 2.99 5.31
CA GLY A 456 16.70 2.17 5.30
C GLY A 456 18.01 2.97 5.22
N ARG A 457 17.95 4.31 5.22
CA ARG A 457 19.15 5.14 5.13
C ARG A 457 20.02 5.14 6.37
N LEU A 458 19.40 4.97 7.52
CA LEU A 458 20.07 4.88 8.81
C LEU A 458 20.28 3.43 9.27
N ASP A 459 19.99 2.43 8.43
CA ASP A 459 20.20 1.03 8.80
C ASP A 459 21.63 0.79 9.30
N THR A 460 22.64 1.35 8.61
CA THR A 460 24.04 1.31 9.03
C THR A 460 24.27 1.94 10.40
N LEU A 461 23.65 3.09 10.68
CA LEU A 461 23.76 3.75 11.97
C LEU A 461 23.12 2.90 13.08
N PHE A 462 21.91 2.37 12.85
CA PHE A 462 21.23 1.47 13.77
C PHE A 462 22.03 0.19 14.02
N GLU A 463 22.64 -0.40 13.00
CA GLU A 463 23.46 -1.60 13.12
C GLU A 463 24.76 -1.32 13.89
N PHE A 464 25.43 -0.21 13.59
CA PHE A 464 26.62 0.19 14.34
C PHE A 464 26.31 0.44 15.81
N CYS A 465 25.27 1.20 16.14
CA CYS A 465 24.84 1.41 17.53
C CYS A 465 24.49 0.08 18.20
N SER A 466 23.80 -0.84 17.51
CA SER A 466 23.45 -2.14 18.04
C SER A 466 24.66 -3.06 18.30
N SER A 467 25.72 -2.95 17.49
CA SER A 467 26.99 -3.67 17.69
C SER A 467 27.73 -3.20 18.94
N LEU A 468 27.32 -2.07 19.51
CA LEU A 468 27.86 -1.41 20.71
C LEU A 468 26.84 -1.39 21.86
N ASP A 469 25.93 -2.37 21.90
CA ASP A 469 24.92 -2.60 22.93
C ASP A 469 23.87 -1.49 23.10
N VAL A 470 23.73 -0.57 22.13
CA VAL A 470 22.64 0.42 22.08
C VAL A 470 21.45 -0.17 21.35
N LYS A 471 20.31 -0.30 22.03
CA LYS A 471 19.07 -0.83 21.42
C LYS A 471 18.57 0.08 20.29
N ARG A 472 18.05 -0.51 19.23
CA ARG A 472 17.45 0.24 18.11
C ARG A 472 16.29 1.11 18.59
N SER A 473 15.45 0.62 19.47
CA SER A 473 14.34 1.34 20.09
C SER A 473 14.80 2.53 20.94
N GLU A 474 15.91 2.41 21.65
CA GLU A 474 16.49 3.50 22.45
C GLU A 474 16.93 4.65 21.54
N LEU A 475 17.68 4.36 20.48
CA LEU A 475 18.03 5.37 19.48
C LEU A 475 16.80 5.99 18.86
N PHE A 476 15.78 5.20 18.50
CA PHE A 476 14.53 5.71 17.93
C PHE A 476 13.81 6.69 18.86
N LEU A 477 13.68 6.37 20.13
CA LEU A 477 13.02 7.26 21.11
C LEU A 477 13.82 8.55 21.34
N ARG A 478 15.15 8.45 21.41
CA ARG A 478 16.02 9.64 21.51
C ARG A 478 15.95 10.51 20.25
N LEU A 479 15.79 9.90 19.07
CA LEU A 479 15.56 10.64 17.82
C LEU A 479 14.22 11.39 17.87
N TYR A 480 13.17 10.76 18.41
CA TYR A 480 11.89 11.46 18.61
C TYR A 480 12.04 12.65 19.55
N ASP A 481 12.73 12.50 20.68
CA ASP A 481 12.97 13.59 21.62
C ASP A 481 13.77 14.73 20.97
N ALA A 482 14.84 14.41 20.24
CA ALA A 482 15.68 15.39 19.54
C ALA A 482 14.90 16.16 18.46
N VAL A 483 14.13 15.46 17.63
CA VAL A 483 13.28 16.08 16.59
C VAL A 483 12.20 16.97 17.22
N SER A 484 11.59 16.53 18.32
CA SER A 484 10.54 17.28 19.02
C SER A 484 11.08 18.53 19.71
N ALA A 485 12.33 18.48 20.17
CA ALA A 485 13.01 19.60 20.80
C ALA A 485 13.63 20.59 19.78
N ASP A 486 13.83 20.17 18.52
CA ASP A 486 14.42 21.02 17.49
C ASP A 486 13.55 22.26 17.21
N ARG A 487 14.23 23.41 17.12
CA ARG A 487 13.61 24.70 16.77
C ARG A 487 14.03 25.18 15.38
N GLY A 488 14.79 24.36 14.67
CA GLY A 488 15.25 24.60 13.33
C GLY A 488 14.35 23.99 12.26
N GLU A 489 14.97 23.63 11.14
CA GLU A 489 14.27 23.12 9.94
C GLU A 489 13.50 21.81 10.20
N VAL A 490 14.08 20.88 10.96
CA VAL A 490 13.49 19.56 11.20
C VAL A 490 12.25 19.67 12.11
N GLY A 491 12.35 20.48 13.17
CA GLY A 491 11.21 20.77 14.05
C GLY A 491 10.04 21.44 13.31
N GLU A 492 10.35 22.34 12.35
CA GLU A 492 9.31 22.94 11.52
C GLU A 492 8.65 21.92 10.57
N TYR A 493 9.38 20.94 10.06
CA TYR A 493 8.79 19.84 9.31
C TYR A 493 7.87 18.98 10.18
N LEU A 494 8.24 18.67 11.42
CA LEU A 494 7.35 17.95 12.36
C LEU A 494 6.10 18.78 12.68
N ALA A 495 6.25 20.07 12.95
CA ALA A 495 5.13 20.96 13.22
C ALA A 495 4.18 21.06 12.02
N SER A 496 4.72 21.15 10.81
CA SER A 496 3.95 21.16 9.57
C SER A 496 3.21 19.83 9.34
N PHE A 497 3.89 18.70 9.57
CA PHE A 497 3.26 17.38 9.52
C PHE A 497 2.06 17.26 10.48
N LEU A 498 2.20 17.75 11.72
CA LEU A 498 1.11 17.70 12.70
C LEU A 498 -0.04 18.64 12.34
N ARG A 499 0.26 19.85 11.82
CA ARG A 499 -0.78 20.77 11.31
C ARG A 499 -1.56 20.13 10.15
N GLU A 500 -0.88 19.51 9.19
CA GLU A 500 -1.53 18.80 8.07
C GLU A 500 -2.32 17.59 8.54
N THR A 501 -1.77 16.80 9.48
CA THR A 501 -2.48 15.65 10.05
C THR A 501 -3.80 16.10 10.72
N ARG A 502 -3.81 17.21 11.42
CA ARG A 502 -5.04 17.76 12.02
C ARG A 502 -5.94 18.38 10.95
N GLY A 503 -5.38 19.03 9.95
CA GLY A 503 -6.11 19.70 8.87
C GLY A 503 -6.79 18.75 7.87
N GLU A 504 -6.41 17.47 7.82
CA GLU A 504 -7.08 16.47 6.97
C GLU A 504 -8.32 15.84 7.63
N LEU A 505 -8.61 16.16 8.90
CA LEU A 505 -9.68 15.56 9.69
C LEU A 505 -10.95 16.43 9.65
N PHE A 506 -12.01 15.93 9.03
CA PHE A 506 -13.30 16.60 8.91
C PHE A 506 -14.35 15.88 9.74
N ASP A 507 -15.31 16.64 10.32
CA ASP A 507 -16.39 16.07 11.13
C ASP A 507 -17.40 15.28 10.28
N THR A 508 -17.64 15.73 9.04
CA THR A 508 -18.57 15.09 8.12
C THR A 508 -18.01 14.99 6.71
N ARG A 509 -18.61 14.11 5.90
CA ARG A 509 -18.30 13.95 4.48
C ARG A 509 -18.57 15.23 3.69
N GLU A 510 -19.66 15.91 4.02
CA GLU A 510 -20.10 17.15 3.38
C GLU A 510 -19.10 18.28 3.61
N GLN A 511 -18.54 18.39 4.83
CA GLN A 511 -17.47 19.34 5.13
C GLN A 511 -16.20 19.06 4.32
N LEU A 512 -15.80 17.78 4.22
CA LEU A 512 -14.66 17.37 3.41
C LEU A 512 -14.88 17.72 1.95
N GLU A 513 -16.03 17.35 1.38
CA GLU A 513 -16.35 17.63 -0.02
C GLU A 513 -16.40 19.12 -0.29
N ALA A 514 -17.03 19.92 0.58
CA ALA A 514 -17.08 21.38 0.47
C ALA A 514 -15.67 21.99 0.46
N PHE A 515 -14.80 21.54 1.37
CA PHE A 515 -13.41 22.00 1.45
C PHE A 515 -12.64 21.73 0.14
N TYR A 516 -12.70 20.50 -0.37
CA TYR A 516 -11.95 20.14 -1.59
C TYR A 516 -12.61 20.65 -2.89
N ARG A 517 -13.87 21.11 -2.87
CA ARG A 517 -14.53 21.77 -4.01
C ARG A 517 -14.12 23.23 -4.18
N GLU A 518 -13.57 23.86 -3.14
CA GLU A 518 -13.03 25.22 -3.27
C GLU A 518 -11.87 25.22 -4.27
N PRO A 519 -11.83 26.13 -5.26
CA PRO A 519 -10.86 26.10 -6.35
C PRO A 519 -9.39 26.07 -5.86
N GLU A 520 -9.05 26.83 -4.82
CA GLU A 520 -7.69 26.85 -4.26
C GLU A 520 -7.31 25.50 -3.63
N ASN A 521 -8.23 24.87 -2.88
CA ASN A 521 -7.98 23.58 -2.26
C ASN A 521 -7.96 22.44 -3.29
N PHE A 522 -8.80 22.52 -4.33
CA PHE A 522 -8.78 21.57 -5.43
C PHE A 522 -7.45 21.64 -6.21
N GLU A 523 -6.92 22.84 -6.43
CA GLU A 523 -5.62 23.01 -7.06
C GLU A 523 -4.50 22.38 -6.22
N LYS A 524 -4.46 22.65 -4.92
CA LYS A 524 -3.51 22.03 -3.97
C LYS A 524 -3.63 20.50 -3.95
N LEU A 525 -4.87 19.98 -3.97
CA LEU A 525 -5.13 18.54 -4.05
C LEU A 525 -4.58 17.95 -5.35
N SER A 526 -4.83 18.61 -6.48
CA SER A 526 -4.35 18.20 -7.80
C SER A 526 -2.83 18.15 -7.89
N GLN A 527 -2.17 19.09 -7.22
CA GLN A 527 -0.71 19.16 -7.15
C GLN A 527 -0.10 18.22 -6.11
N GLY A 528 -0.94 17.49 -5.35
CA GLY A 528 -0.48 16.58 -4.28
C GLY A 528 0.10 17.29 -3.07
N GLU A 529 -0.24 18.56 -2.88
CA GLU A 529 0.17 19.32 -1.70
C GLU A 529 -0.63 18.93 -0.46
N ILE A 530 -1.91 18.57 -0.66
CA ILE A 530 -2.82 18.06 0.38
C ILE A 530 -3.52 16.78 -0.09
N GLY A 531 -4.10 15.99 0.83
CA GLY A 531 -4.92 14.82 0.51
C GLY A 531 -4.15 13.57 0.05
N ASP A 532 -2.82 13.52 0.19
CA ASP A 532 -2.00 12.31 -0.04
C ASP A 532 -1.51 11.73 1.30
N ASN A 533 -0.72 10.65 1.24
CA ASN A 533 -0.08 10.04 2.40
C ASN A 533 0.95 11.01 3.02
N ILE A 534 0.56 11.66 4.11
CA ILE A 534 1.37 12.70 4.76
C ILE A 534 2.70 12.13 5.26
N VAL A 535 2.74 10.93 5.87
CA VAL A 535 4.01 10.30 6.32
C VAL A 535 4.94 10.09 5.13
N TYR A 536 4.40 9.61 4.02
CA TYR A 536 5.21 9.35 2.83
C TYR A 536 5.70 10.65 2.17
N LYS A 537 4.86 11.68 2.11
CA LYS A 537 5.21 13.03 1.64
C LYS A 537 6.41 13.58 2.39
N TYR A 538 6.32 13.59 3.73
CA TYR A 538 7.41 14.13 4.56
C TYR A 538 8.65 13.25 4.56
N SER A 539 8.52 11.94 4.43
CA SER A 539 9.66 11.04 4.21
C SER A 539 10.39 11.34 2.91
N ALA A 540 9.66 11.68 1.83
CA ALA A 540 10.25 12.06 0.56
C ALA A 540 10.96 13.43 0.64
N ILE A 541 10.36 14.41 1.32
CA ILE A 541 10.97 15.72 1.58
C ILE A 541 12.25 15.55 2.40
N ALA A 542 12.20 14.84 3.52
CA ALA A 542 13.36 14.57 4.36
C ALA A 542 14.50 13.92 3.57
N ARG A 543 14.17 12.92 2.73
CA ARG A 543 15.15 12.17 1.96
C ARG A 543 15.81 12.96 0.83
N LEU A 544 15.00 13.67 0.04
CA LEU A 544 15.45 14.24 -1.24
C LEU A 544 15.76 15.75 -1.16
N ARG A 545 15.24 16.44 -0.15
CA ARG A 545 15.40 17.90 -0.01
C ARG A 545 16.17 18.32 1.24
N ALA A 546 15.85 17.73 2.41
CA ALA A 546 16.32 18.18 3.71
C ALA A 546 17.21 17.16 4.43
N TRP A 547 17.76 16.17 3.73
CA TRP A 547 18.50 15.06 4.35
C TRP A 547 19.64 15.51 5.27
N ASN A 548 20.38 16.55 4.89
CA ASN A 548 21.51 17.02 5.70
C ASN A 548 21.05 17.38 7.13
N ALA A 549 19.96 18.14 7.27
CA ALA A 549 19.42 18.53 8.58
C ALA A 549 18.93 17.30 9.38
N PHE A 550 18.19 16.40 8.74
CA PHE A 550 17.70 15.17 9.39
C PHE A 550 18.86 14.24 9.77
N ALA A 551 19.85 14.07 8.92
CA ALA A 551 21.02 13.22 9.20
C ALA A 551 21.87 13.78 10.32
N THR A 552 22.09 15.10 10.39
CA THR A 552 22.83 15.74 11.48
C THR A 552 22.18 15.43 12.83
N ILE A 553 20.87 15.63 12.98
CA ILE A 553 20.17 15.29 14.23
C ILE A 553 20.35 13.81 14.57
N ALA A 554 20.25 12.91 13.58
CA ALA A 554 20.39 11.49 13.82
C ALA A 554 21.80 11.11 14.28
N LEU A 555 22.83 11.66 13.65
CA LEU A 555 24.23 11.38 13.95
C LEU A 555 24.64 11.97 15.29
N ASP A 556 24.25 13.22 15.60
CA ASP A 556 24.50 13.85 16.90
C ASP A 556 23.83 13.05 18.04
N THR A 557 22.58 12.65 17.85
CA THR A 557 21.85 11.84 18.84
C THR A 557 22.53 10.49 19.07
N ALA A 558 22.91 9.80 18.01
CA ALA A 558 23.60 8.51 18.11
C ALA A 558 24.98 8.64 18.76
N ARG A 559 25.76 9.69 18.39
CA ARG A 559 27.05 9.96 19.01
C ARG A 559 26.94 10.19 20.51
N GLN A 560 25.95 10.97 20.92
CA GLN A 560 25.72 11.23 22.34
C GLN A 560 25.36 9.94 23.08
N LEU A 561 24.47 9.09 22.53
CA LEU A 561 24.15 7.79 23.12
C LEU A 561 25.39 6.89 23.24
N LEU A 562 26.22 6.81 22.22
CA LEU A 562 27.46 6.02 22.26
C LEU A 562 28.44 6.52 23.32
N ILE A 563 28.50 7.83 23.58
CA ILE A 563 29.27 8.41 24.70
C ILE A 563 28.64 8.04 26.04
N GLU A 564 27.32 8.19 26.18
CA GLU A 564 26.58 7.84 27.42
C GLU A 564 26.75 6.36 27.79
N HIS A 565 26.83 5.45 26.80
CA HIS A 565 27.09 4.02 26.98
C HIS A 565 28.58 3.67 27.16
N GLY A 566 29.48 4.65 27.15
CA GLY A 566 30.93 4.43 27.26
C GLY A 566 31.58 3.74 26.06
N ALA A 567 30.81 3.55 24.98
CA ALA A 567 31.30 2.87 23.77
C ALA A 567 32.35 3.72 23.04
N ALA A 568 32.16 5.04 23.01
CA ALA A 568 33.12 5.96 22.39
C ALA A 568 34.50 5.94 23.05
N GLU A 569 34.56 5.77 24.39
CA GLU A 569 35.80 5.71 25.15
C GLU A 569 36.55 4.39 24.93
N SER A 570 35.84 3.32 24.60
CA SER A 570 36.41 2.00 24.34
C SER A 570 37.05 1.87 22.93
N MET A 571 36.78 2.81 22.03
CA MET A 571 37.24 2.76 20.64
C MET A 571 38.39 3.75 20.40
N PRO A 572 39.61 3.29 20.05
CA PRO A 572 40.68 4.15 19.65
C PRO A 572 40.28 5.05 18.47
N HIS A 573 40.63 6.32 18.54
CA HIS A 573 40.37 7.29 17.47
C HIS A 573 38.88 7.46 17.06
N PHE A 574 37.93 7.19 17.98
CA PHE A 574 36.51 7.29 17.71
C PHE A 574 36.08 8.61 17.06
N ASP A 575 36.56 9.75 17.54
CA ASP A 575 36.19 11.06 16.97
C ASP A 575 36.58 11.22 15.50
N THR A 576 37.75 10.70 15.12
CA THR A 576 38.23 10.76 13.73
C THR A 576 37.37 9.82 12.85
N PHE A 577 37.10 8.63 13.33
CA PHE A 577 36.21 7.69 12.64
C PHE A 577 34.79 8.25 12.52
N TRP A 578 34.25 8.79 13.61
CA TRP A 578 32.90 9.36 13.61
C TRP A 578 32.75 10.51 12.62
N HIS A 579 33.75 11.39 12.55
CA HIS A 579 33.76 12.48 11.58
C HIS A 579 33.68 11.97 10.11
N ASP A 580 34.45 10.93 9.78
CA ASP A 580 34.41 10.33 8.44
C ASP A 580 33.10 9.60 8.19
N PHE A 581 32.58 8.91 9.21
CA PHE A 581 31.28 8.21 9.15
C PHE A 581 30.11 9.20 8.94
N GLU A 582 30.11 10.31 9.66
CA GLU A 582 29.13 11.37 9.50
C GLU A 582 29.13 11.92 8.06
N ARG A 583 30.31 12.26 7.54
CA ARG A 583 30.45 12.72 6.15
C ARG A 583 29.97 11.67 5.15
N PHE A 584 30.31 10.41 5.40
CA PHE A 584 29.82 9.31 4.57
C PHE A 584 28.30 9.25 4.55
N MET A 585 27.64 9.25 5.70
CA MET A 585 26.18 9.14 5.82
C MET A 585 25.45 10.31 5.15
N ILE A 586 26.00 11.51 5.21
CA ILE A 586 25.43 12.71 4.58
C ILE A 586 25.68 12.70 3.07
N LEU A 587 26.94 12.54 2.63
CA LEU A 587 27.35 12.75 1.24
C LEU A 587 26.96 11.61 0.30
N ARG A 588 26.82 10.38 0.83
CA ARG A 588 26.31 9.25 0.06
C ARG A 588 24.88 9.50 -0.43
N SER A 589 24.11 10.27 0.31
CA SER A 589 22.70 10.52 -0.02
C SER A 589 22.56 11.56 -1.13
N VAL A 590 21.70 11.24 -2.12
CA VAL A 590 21.27 12.21 -3.12
C VAL A 590 20.25 13.14 -2.48
N THR A 591 20.59 14.44 -2.41
CA THR A 591 19.70 15.49 -1.87
C THR A 591 19.94 16.80 -2.60
N GLY A 592 18.89 17.58 -2.81
CA GLY A 592 18.98 18.88 -3.47
C GLY A 592 17.64 19.41 -3.96
N THR A 593 17.65 20.65 -4.42
CA THR A 593 16.48 21.36 -4.96
C THR A 593 16.56 21.58 -6.48
N THR A 594 17.65 21.16 -7.10
CA THR A 594 17.85 21.19 -8.55
C THR A 594 18.43 19.87 -9.05
N VAL A 595 18.24 19.56 -10.35
CA VAL A 595 18.82 18.36 -10.98
C VAL A 595 20.32 18.33 -10.83
N GLU A 596 20.98 19.49 -10.98
CA GLU A 596 22.43 19.61 -10.84
C GLU A 596 22.89 19.20 -9.44
N GLN A 597 22.25 19.69 -8.37
CA GLN A 597 22.57 19.30 -7.00
C GLN A 597 22.36 17.80 -6.74
N LEU A 598 21.31 17.21 -7.33
CA LEU A 598 21.02 15.80 -7.18
C LEU A 598 22.04 14.89 -7.87
N THR A 599 22.56 15.31 -9.04
CA THR A 599 23.40 14.46 -9.90
C THR A 599 24.90 14.75 -9.82
N SER A 600 25.29 15.95 -9.33
CA SER A 600 26.71 16.33 -9.24
C SER A 600 27.47 15.49 -8.22
N PRO A 601 28.71 15.13 -8.52
CA PRO A 601 29.62 14.51 -7.56
C PRO A 601 29.97 15.47 -6.44
N VAL A 602 30.19 14.93 -5.23
CA VAL A 602 30.67 15.68 -4.07
C VAL A 602 31.90 14.96 -3.51
N ALA A 603 32.83 15.72 -2.92
CA ALA A 603 34.06 15.15 -2.43
C ALA A 603 34.42 15.67 -1.03
N THR A 604 35.14 14.83 -0.30
CA THR A 604 35.73 15.16 1.01
C THR A 604 37.06 14.43 1.18
N THR A 605 37.73 14.64 2.30
CA THR A 605 38.88 13.84 2.71
C THR A 605 38.50 12.93 3.84
N VAL A 606 39.03 11.70 3.86
CA VAL A 606 38.72 10.67 4.86
C VAL A 606 40.01 10.01 5.38
N HIS A 607 39.94 9.55 6.63
CA HIS A 607 41.00 8.81 7.33
C HIS A 607 40.70 7.30 7.37
N TYR A 608 39.45 6.92 7.08
CA TYR A 608 38.96 5.55 7.15
C TYR A 608 38.30 5.10 5.85
N ASP A 609 38.51 3.83 5.49
CA ASP A 609 37.77 3.16 4.43
C ASP A 609 36.40 2.68 4.96
N ILE A 610 35.46 3.63 5.02
CA ILE A 610 34.09 3.36 5.48
C ILE A 610 33.37 2.36 4.56
N ALA A 611 33.72 2.31 3.26
CA ALA A 611 33.07 1.38 2.33
C ALA A 611 33.44 -0.08 2.66
N SER A 612 34.73 -0.37 2.91
CA SER A 612 35.18 -1.70 3.35
C SER A 612 34.64 -2.04 4.73
N TRP A 613 34.60 -1.10 5.67
CA TRP A 613 34.01 -1.29 6.99
C TRP A 613 32.53 -1.70 6.91
N LEU A 614 31.76 -1.07 6.00
CA LEU A 614 30.36 -1.45 5.75
C LEU A 614 30.23 -2.85 5.15
N ALA A 615 31.11 -3.20 4.21
CA ALA A 615 31.11 -4.52 3.57
C ALA A 615 31.33 -5.64 4.60
N ASP A 616 32.06 -5.37 5.67
CA ASP A 616 32.34 -6.28 6.77
C ASP A 616 31.29 -6.21 7.90
N ALA A 617 30.09 -5.66 7.63
CA ALA A 617 28.96 -5.57 8.55
C ALA A 617 29.23 -4.72 9.81
N CYS A 618 29.92 -3.60 9.66
CA CYS A 618 30.09 -2.57 10.69
C CYS A 618 30.75 -3.06 12.01
N PRO A 619 31.88 -3.75 11.97
CA PRO A 619 32.50 -4.26 13.20
C PRO A 619 32.95 -3.12 14.13
N SER A 620 32.96 -3.40 15.45
CA SER A 620 33.43 -2.45 16.46
C SER A 620 34.93 -2.14 16.38
N GLU A 621 35.72 -3.03 15.76
CA GLU A 621 37.16 -2.87 15.54
C GLU A 621 37.47 -1.92 14.37
N ILE A 622 37.21 -0.62 14.56
CA ILE A 622 37.31 0.38 13.51
C ILE A 622 38.74 0.61 12.97
N ASP A 623 39.75 0.42 13.78
CA ASP A 623 41.16 0.70 13.42
C ASP A 623 41.67 -0.14 12.26
N LYS A 624 41.07 -1.30 11.96
CA LYS A 624 41.40 -2.12 10.78
C LYS A 624 41.19 -1.38 9.45
N TYR A 625 40.28 -0.40 9.45
CA TYR A 625 39.85 0.33 8.25
C TYR A 625 40.54 1.70 8.16
N ARG A 626 41.47 2.00 9.09
CA ARG A 626 42.23 3.25 9.05
C ARG A 626 43.21 3.25 7.87
N LEU A 627 43.12 4.30 7.06
CA LEU A 627 43.98 4.49 5.91
C LEU A 627 45.36 4.95 6.34
N PRO A 628 46.42 4.55 5.59
CA PRO A 628 47.81 4.96 5.92
C PRO A 628 48.06 6.48 5.81
N ALA A 629 47.23 7.17 5.03
CA ALA A 629 47.22 8.63 4.88
C ALA A 629 45.80 9.12 4.65
N VAL A 630 45.59 10.42 4.80
CA VAL A 630 44.33 11.08 4.45
C VAL A 630 44.09 10.97 2.95
N VAL A 631 42.96 10.45 2.53
CA VAL A 631 42.63 10.18 1.14
C VAL A 631 41.43 11.01 0.69
N LYS A 632 41.46 11.49 -0.56
CA LYS A 632 40.28 12.12 -1.16
C LYS A 632 39.24 11.07 -1.49
N ALA A 633 38.02 11.22 -0.95
CA ALA A 633 36.85 10.42 -1.25
C ALA A 633 35.87 11.22 -2.12
N GLU A 634 35.47 10.65 -3.25
CA GLU A 634 34.48 11.23 -4.16
C GLU A 634 33.22 10.40 -4.13
N PHE A 635 32.09 11.05 -3.94
CA PHE A 635 30.75 10.46 -3.93
C PHE A 635 30.04 10.84 -5.22
N ARG A 636 29.70 9.87 -6.07
CA ARG A 636 29.09 10.12 -7.37
C ARG A 636 28.07 9.05 -7.75
N LEU A 637 27.09 9.46 -8.53
CA LEU A 637 26.20 8.50 -9.21
C LEU A 637 26.94 7.85 -10.39
N SER A 638 26.60 6.59 -10.67
CA SER A 638 26.97 6.01 -11.97
C SER A 638 26.30 6.80 -13.11
N PRO A 639 26.87 6.82 -14.33
CA PRO A 639 26.22 7.50 -15.46
C PRO A 639 24.79 7.02 -15.73
N ALA A 640 24.52 5.72 -15.51
CA ALA A 640 23.19 5.15 -15.68
C ALA A 640 22.21 5.68 -14.63
N HIS A 641 22.60 5.72 -13.36
CA HIS A 641 21.78 6.23 -12.27
C HIS A 641 21.54 7.74 -12.37
N ALA A 642 22.55 8.52 -12.77
CA ALA A 642 22.40 9.96 -13.01
C ALA A 642 21.38 10.23 -14.14
N LYS A 643 21.44 9.44 -15.23
CA LYS A 643 20.48 9.52 -16.32
C LYS A 643 19.06 9.14 -15.87
N GLU A 644 18.92 8.04 -15.14
CA GLU A 644 17.63 7.59 -14.59
C GLU A 644 17.00 8.70 -13.75
N LEU A 645 17.76 9.28 -12.81
CA LEU A 645 17.28 10.32 -11.93
C LEU A 645 16.92 11.61 -12.69
N THR A 646 17.75 12.03 -13.65
CA THR A 646 17.45 13.20 -14.49
C THR A 646 16.14 13.03 -15.25
N GLN A 647 15.95 11.89 -15.92
CA GLN A 647 14.71 11.59 -16.64
C GLN A 647 13.49 11.55 -15.72
N ALA A 648 13.66 10.99 -14.52
CA ALA A 648 12.57 10.95 -13.54
C ALA A 648 12.20 12.36 -13.06
N VAL A 649 13.18 13.25 -12.83
CA VAL A 649 12.91 14.64 -12.46
C VAL A 649 12.26 15.43 -13.61
N GLU A 650 12.64 15.18 -14.85
CA GLU A 650 11.97 15.78 -16.03
C GLU A 650 10.50 15.41 -16.09
N VAL A 651 10.15 14.17 -15.72
CA VAL A 651 8.76 13.66 -15.76
C VAL A 651 7.94 14.13 -14.55
N TRP A 652 8.51 14.06 -13.34
CA TRP A 652 7.76 14.23 -12.09
C TRP A 652 7.99 15.58 -11.41
N GLY A 653 9.04 16.29 -11.78
CA GLY A 653 9.47 17.55 -11.13
C GLY A 653 10.02 17.35 -9.72
N LEU A 654 10.27 18.50 -9.03
CA LEU A 654 10.80 18.56 -7.67
C LEU A 654 9.81 19.21 -6.68
N SER A 655 8.52 19.31 -7.03
CA SER A 655 7.46 19.65 -6.07
C SER A 655 7.33 18.53 -5.01
N ASN A 656 6.59 18.76 -3.93
CA ASN A 656 6.39 17.74 -2.89
C ASN A 656 5.76 16.46 -3.47
N ALA A 657 4.81 16.58 -4.39
CA ALA A 657 4.24 15.44 -5.12
C ALA A 657 5.27 14.75 -6.00
N GLY A 658 6.08 15.54 -6.73
CA GLY A 658 7.18 15.04 -7.55
C GLY A 658 8.20 14.26 -6.74
N LEU A 659 8.63 14.77 -5.59
CA LEU A 659 9.53 14.04 -4.67
C LEU A 659 8.94 12.70 -4.22
N GLY A 660 7.65 12.65 -3.94
CA GLY A 660 6.94 11.40 -3.63
C GLY A 660 6.98 10.41 -4.79
N MET A 661 6.83 10.88 -6.04
CA MET A 661 6.93 10.03 -7.23
C MET A 661 8.38 9.56 -7.47
N LEU A 662 9.37 10.43 -7.31
CA LEU A 662 10.78 10.05 -7.40
C LEU A 662 11.11 8.92 -6.42
N LEU A 663 10.68 9.06 -5.15
CA LEU A 663 10.92 8.04 -4.14
C LEU A 663 10.26 6.68 -4.44
N ARG A 664 9.17 6.67 -5.20
CA ARG A 664 8.43 5.44 -5.59
C ARG A 664 8.93 4.79 -6.87
N ARG A 665 9.47 5.55 -7.80
CA ARG A 665 9.71 5.12 -9.19
C ARG A 665 11.18 5.03 -9.57
N VAL A 666 12.04 5.78 -8.89
CA VAL A 666 13.49 5.73 -9.10
C VAL A 666 14.07 4.57 -8.29
N SER A 667 15.04 3.88 -8.88
CA SER A 667 15.73 2.79 -8.18
C SER A 667 16.45 3.31 -6.93
N PHE A 668 16.52 2.48 -5.89
CA PHE A 668 17.18 2.85 -4.65
C PHE A 668 18.64 3.29 -4.89
N ASN A 669 19.34 2.58 -5.78
CA ASN A 669 20.73 2.87 -6.12
C ASN A 669 20.92 4.22 -6.85
N ALA A 670 19.90 4.69 -7.58
CA ALA A 670 19.96 6.01 -8.21
C ALA A 670 19.70 7.17 -7.21
N LEU A 671 19.34 6.85 -5.98
CA LEU A 671 19.19 7.80 -4.87
C LEU A 671 20.38 7.76 -3.88
N GLU A 672 21.43 7.00 -4.19
CA GLU A 672 22.65 6.93 -3.39
C GLU A 672 23.88 7.02 -4.29
N ARG A 673 24.89 7.79 -3.83
CA ARG A 673 26.17 7.93 -4.51
C ARG A 673 27.11 6.80 -4.10
N ASP A 674 27.85 6.27 -5.07
CA ASP A 674 28.97 5.38 -4.83
C ASP A 674 30.18 6.18 -4.32
N ILE A 675 30.98 5.59 -3.43
CA ILE A 675 32.21 6.19 -2.95
C ILE A 675 33.41 5.68 -3.76
N VAL A 676 34.28 6.60 -4.17
CA VAL A 676 35.54 6.31 -4.84
C VAL A 676 36.67 6.94 -4.07
N LEU A 677 37.62 6.14 -3.56
CA LEU A 677 38.81 6.60 -2.90
C LEU A 677 39.90 6.85 -3.94
N HIS A 678 40.52 8.07 -3.93
CA HIS A 678 41.59 8.43 -4.82
C HIS A 678 42.91 8.36 -4.05
N SER A 679 43.67 7.26 -4.20
CA SER A 679 45.06 7.20 -3.72
C SER A 679 45.92 8.16 -4.53
N ASP A 680 46.66 9.04 -3.86
CA ASP A 680 47.63 9.93 -4.52
C ASP A 680 48.67 9.08 -5.25
N GLN A 681 48.67 9.11 -6.58
CA GLN A 681 49.71 8.44 -7.41
C GLN A 681 51.13 8.93 -7.16
N ARG A 682 51.31 10.03 -6.42
CA ARG A 682 52.65 10.61 -6.12
C ARG A 682 53.51 9.80 -5.14
N GLN A 683 52.91 8.88 -4.37
CA GLN A 683 53.70 8.05 -3.44
C GLN A 683 54.22 6.74 -4.09
N ALA A 684 53.67 6.30 -5.21
CA ALA A 684 54.17 5.12 -5.94
C ALA A 684 55.45 5.41 -6.73
N GLU A 685 55.70 6.66 -7.15
CA GLU A 685 56.91 7.06 -7.88
C GLU A 685 58.11 7.28 -6.96
N THR A 686 57.92 7.59 -5.68
CA THR A 686 59.01 7.77 -4.69
C THR A 686 59.46 6.45 -4.05
N ALA A 687 58.72 5.36 -4.19
CA ALA A 687 59.14 4.04 -3.71
C ALA A 687 59.88 3.20 -4.77
N GLN A 688 59.98 3.68 -6.01
CA GLN A 688 60.75 3.07 -7.12
C GLN A 688 61.97 3.88 -7.52
N ALA A 689 62.23 5.01 -6.88
CA ALA A 689 63.48 5.77 -6.98
C ALA A 689 64.33 5.56 -5.71
#